data_7a7999476a51ac831337a9ef744e8535
#
_entry.id   7a7999476a51ac831337a9ef744e8535
#
_cell.length_a   1.000
_cell.length_b   1.000
_cell.length_c   1.000
_cell.angle_alpha   90.00
_cell.angle_beta   90.00
_cell.angle_gamma   90.00
#
_symmetry.space_group_name_H-M   'P 1'
#
loop_
_entity.id
_entity.type
_entity.pdbx_description
1 polymer ?
#
loop_
_entity_poly.entity_id
_entity_poly.type
_entity_poly.pdbx_seq_one_letter_code
_entity_poly.pdbx_strand_id
1 'polypeptide(L)'
;MSELFEKSIRTLELPTVLAQLSACAVSEAAREKCLRAFPATDRDDVVRLLDETDAAKERMQLHGAPNFAGVKDVAAALQRADQGGMLNTRELLDIAGVLTAARRVQEYDAERKGEATVIDRLFSAIHTNRYLEDKIHSAILDEESIADSASAELSDIRRKMRIAATKGRQILQKIISSPSYAKVLQESLITQRDGRFVVPVKAEYKSSLPGLVHDISSSGATLFIEPMGVVQANNELKELEAREEKEIERILMSLSAEAASARETIVYDYDILVHLDVIFARAQLSYKMDGSRPEVVRRGAISLKKARHPLLDRAKAVPITVELGGEYDTLVITGPNTGGKTVTLKTLGLLCLMAQCGLHIPADSGSQIRVFDRILADVGDEQSIEQSLSTFSAHMSNIVEILQQADDHSLILFDELGAGTDPIEGAALAIAVIQHARAKGALTASTTHYAELKTFAMTTAGVENASCEFDVQTLRPTYRLLVGIPGKSNAFAISRRLGLPEEVIEAAKQQMDSESVRFEDVLTQLEEKRQRLEKAQNEANRLWQQREEDARKARTYREQMERAKENARAKGEAEARRIVEQARMQTETIFAELDALRKQQAKSANHQSLNDAKAAIRRSLNEAHDALYAREKETEELTPTRPIAVGDMVELSGVRTAATVLNVNSDGSLLLQAGKMKMTVKPGQVRLVESAEEIEKRKKLNAASQRKQAATQINLTPRAATELDIRGLETLEAESVVENYIDAAVMAKLGSVTIIHGKGTGALRKAVHEMLKRSRAVKSFRLGHYGEGEAGVTVVELK
;
A
#
# COMPACT_ATOMS: atom_id res chain seq x y z
N MET A 1 -27.93 24.38 7.17
CA MET A 1 -27.35 23.45 8.14
C MET A 1 -27.30 24.11 9.49
N SER A 2 -27.38 23.35 10.59
CA SER A 2 -27.29 23.98 11.90
C SER A 2 -25.81 24.21 12.27
N GLU A 3 -25.52 25.37 12.86
CA GLU A 3 -24.19 25.74 13.33
C GLU A 3 -23.62 24.69 14.31
N LEU A 4 -24.54 24.09 15.11
CA LEU A 4 -24.21 23.00 16.04
C LEU A 4 -23.65 21.75 15.35
N PHE A 5 -24.19 21.35 14.17
CA PHE A 5 -23.68 20.20 13.44
C PHE A 5 -22.28 20.47 12.87
N GLU A 6 -22.03 21.68 12.37
CA GLU A 6 -20.69 22.09 11.93
C GLU A 6 -19.70 22.12 13.09
N LYS A 7 -20.12 22.57 14.29
CA LYS A 7 -19.35 22.51 15.52
C LYS A 7 -18.99 21.05 15.84
N SER A 8 -19.98 20.14 15.78
CA SER A 8 -19.79 18.71 16.04
C SER A 8 -18.79 18.05 15.06
N ILE A 9 -18.88 18.39 13.76
CA ILE A 9 -17.95 17.93 12.74
C ILE A 9 -16.49 18.32 13.09
N ARG A 10 -16.28 19.55 13.57
CA ARG A 10 -14.95 20.04 13.99
C ARG A 10 -14.48 19.36 15.27
N THR A 11 -15.34 19.21 16.25
CA THR A 11 -15.05 18.54 17.54
C THR A 11 -14.67 17.06 17.31
N LEU A 12 -15.32 16.39 16.35
CA LEU A 12 -15.02 15.02 15.95
C LEU A 12 -13.83 14.90 14.99
N GLU A 13 -13.14 16.00 14.69
CA GLU A 13 -11.88 16.03 13.92
C GLU A 13 -12.00 15.61 12.45
N LEU A 14 -13.19 15.62 11.85
CA LEU A 14 -13.37 15.32 10.43
C LEU A 14 -12.51 16.24 9.53
N PRO A 15 -12.36 17.56 9.77
CA PRO A 15 -11.50 18.41 8.94
C PRO A 15 -10.05 17.93 8.86
N THR A 16 -9.52 17.32 9.93
CA THR A 16 -8.15 16.75 9.93
C THR A 16 -8.07 15.53 9.02
N VAL A 17 -9.10 14.70 8.98
CA VAL A 17 -9.19 13.56 8.05
C VAL A 17 -9.32 14.05 6.61
N LEU A 18 -10.14 15.10 6.36
CA LEU A 18 -10.27 15.71 5.04
C LEU A 18 -8.98 16.36 4.56
N ALA A 19 -8.16 16.91 5.47
CA ALA A 19 -6.82 17.39 5.13
C ALA A 19 -5.90 16.24 4.69
N GLN A 20 -5.98 15.08 5.35
CA GLN A 20 -5.26 13.88 4.91
C GLN A 20 -5.77 13.36 3.56
N LEU A 21 -7.08 13.46 3.29
CA LEU A 21 -7.67 13.14 2.00
C LEU A 21 -7.16 14.07 0.91
N SER A 22 -7.18 15.39 1.17
CA SER A 22 -6.67 16.43 0.26
C SER A 22 -5.20 16.18 -0.11
N ALA A 23 -4.38 15.75 0.84
CA ALA A 23 -2.98 15.39 0.60
C ALA A 23 -2.80 14.12 -0.28
N CYS A 24 -3.88 13.38 -0.56
CA CYS A 24 -3.87 12.26 -1.49
C CYS A 24 -4.25 12.68 -2.92
N ALA A 25 -4.93 13.80 -3.09
CA ALA A 25 -5.31 14.34 -4.40
C ALA A 25 -4.12 15.02 -5.11
N VAL A 26 -4.09 14.94 -6.42
CA VAL A 26 -3.00 15.47 -7.26
C VAL A 26 -3.32 16.91 -7.70
N SER A 27 -4.49 17.15 -8.28
CA SER A 27 -4.91 18.44 -8.79
C SER A 27 -5.38 19.38 -7.66
N GLU A 28 -5.16 20.68 -7.82
CA GLU A 28 -5.56 21.70 -6.84
C GLU A 28 -7.08 21.70 -6.62
N ALA A 29 -7.85 21.64 -7.69
CA ALA A 29 -9.31 21.58 -7.59
C ALA A 29 -9.83 20.34 -6.87
N ALA A 30 -9.20 19.17 -7.06
CA ALA A 30 -9.55 17.97 -6.30
C ALA A 30 -9.19 18.11 -4.82
N ARG A 31 -8.04 18.74 -4.51
CA ARG A 31 -7.66 19.04 -3.12
C ARG A 31 -8.69 19.92 -2.42
N GLU A 32 -9.13 20.98 -3.09
CA GLU A 32 -10.20 21.84 -2.55
C GLU A 32 -11.52 21.10 -2.37
N LYS A 33 -11.92 20.28 -3.36
CA LYS A 33 -13.14 19.45 -3.25
C LYS A 33 -13.04 18.48 -2.07
N CYS A 34 -11.86 17.87 -1.85
CA CYS A 34 -11.61 17.00 -0.69
C CYS A 34 -11.78 17.75 0.64
N LEU A 35 -11.24 18.96 0.76
CA LEU A 35 -11.36 19.78 1.97
C LEU A 35 -12.81 20.23 2.25
N ARG A 36 -13.61 20.39 1.20
CA ARG A 36 -15.02 20.78 1.27
C ARG A 36 -15.98 19.62 1.29
N ALA A 37 -15.49 18.37 1.36
CA ALA A 37 -16.34 17.20 1.42
C ALA A 37 -17.23 17.26 2.69
N PHE A 38 -18.51 16.94 2.51
CA PHE A 38 -19.49 16.99 3.56
C PHE A 38 -20.26 15.67 3.66
N PRO A 39 -20.62 15.20 4.87
CA PRO A 39 -21.35 13.97 5.06
C PRO A 39 -22.70 13.97 4.36
N ALA A 40 -22.95 13.03 3.46
CA ALA A 40 -24.24 12.82 2.83
C ALA A 40 -25.24 12.22 3.83
N THR A 41 -26.50 12.65 3.77
CA THR A 41 -27.58 12.20 4.65
C THR A 41 -28.52 11.19 3.96
N ASP A 42 -28.43 11.05 2.65
CA ASP A 42 -29.14 10.02 1.91
C ASP A 42 -28.30 8.73 1.82
N ARG A 43 -28.95 7.60 2.12
CA ARG A 43 -28.27 6.29 2.10
C ARG A 43 -27.72 5.94 0.72
N ASP A 44 -28.45 6.20 -0.33
CA ASP A 44 -28.09 5.77 -1.67
C ASP A 44 -26.93 6.61 -2.20
N ASP A 45 -26.85 7.88 -1.81
CA ASP A 45 -25.67 8.73 -2.06
C ASP A 45 -24.44 8.22 -1.31
N VAL A 46 -24.57 7.85 -0.04
CA VAL A 46 -23.46 7.28 0.74
C VAL A 46 -22.96 5.97 0.11
N VAL A 47 -23.89 5.08 -0.28
CA VAL A 47 -23.56 3.81 -0.94
C VAL A 47 -22.83 4.08 -2.25
N ARG A 48 -23.35 5.00 -3.09
CA ARG A 48 -22.72 5.38 -4.37
C ARG A 48 -21.29 5.89 -4.16
N LEU A 49 -21.08 6.78 -3.19
CA LEU A 49 -19.75 7.33 -2.88
C LEU A 49 -18.77 6.25 -2.40
N LEU A 50 -19.24 5.28 -1.61
CA LEU A 50 -18.43 4.14 -1.15
C LEU A 50 -18.13 3.16 -2.28
N ASP A 51 -19.11 2.91 -3.18
CA ASP A 51 -18.92 2.06 -4.36
C ASP A 51 -17.87 2.65 -5.32
N GLU A 52 -17.88 3.99 -5.52
CA GLU A 52 -16.86 4.70 -6.28
C GLU A 52 -15.46 4.51 -5.65
N THR A 53 -15.37 4.61 -4.33
CA THR A 53 -14.12 4.44 -3.58
C THR A 53 -13.60 2.99 -3.66
N ASP A 54 -14.51 2.01 -3.57
CA ASP A 54 -14.20 0.59 -3.66
C ASP A 54 -13.71 0.22 -5.06
N ALA A 55 -14.43 0.67 -6.10
CA ALA A 55 -14.04 0.48 -7.49
C ALA A 55 -12.65 1.06 -7.79
N ALA A 56 -12.35 2.27 -7.29
CA ALA A 56 -11.02 2.86 -7.46
C ALA A 56 -9.95 2.09 -6.68
N LYS A 57 -10.28 1.61 -5.47
CA LYS A 57 -9.36 0.81 -4.65
C LYS A 57 -8.98 -0.50 -5.33
N GLU A 58 -9.95 -1.21 -5.91
CA GLU A 58 -9.72 -2.43 -6.69
C GLU A 58 -8.84 -2.16 -7.92
N ARG A 59 -9.12 -1.08 -8.67
CA ARG A 59 -8.31 -0.68 -9.82
C ARG A 59 -6.87 -0.35 -9.43
N MET A 60 -6.69 0.39 -8.34
CA MET A 60 -5.35 0.70 -7.84
C MET A 60 -4.56 -0.54 -7.44
N GLN A 61 -5.22 -1.57 -6.95
CA GLN A 61 -4.57 -2.83 -6.62
C GLN A 61 -4.01 -3.55 -7.85
N LEU A 62 -4.67 -3.42 -9.01
CA LEU A 62 -4.31 -4.10 -10.25
C LEU A 62 -3.32 -3.29 -11.12
N HIS A 63 -3.50 -1.97 -11.19
CA HIS A 63 -2.83 -1.10 -12.17
C HIS A 63 -2.15 0.12 -11.55
N GLY A 64 -2.21 0.30 -10.22
CA GLY A 64 -1.78 1.53 -9.56
C GLY A 64 -2.78 2.67 -9.74
N ALA A 65 -2.41 3.90 -9.34
CA ALA A 65 -3.24 5.07 -9.52
C ALA A 65 -3.00 5.73 -10.90
N PRO A 66 -4.05 6.25 -11.57
CA PRO A 66 -3.88 7.06 -12.77
C PRO A 66 -3.14 8.36 -12.46
N ASN A 67 -2.55 8.98 -13.49
CA ASN A 67 -1.78 10.19 -13.33
C ASN A 67 -2.61 11.42 -13.70
N PHE A 68 -2.96 12.24 -12.71
CA PHE A 68 -3.70 13.50 -12.87
C PHE A 68 -2.81 14.76 -12.93
N ALA A 69 -1.49 14.60 -13.11
CA ALA A 69 -0.61 15.74 -13.23
C ALA A 69 -0.92 16.57 -14.50
N GLY A 70 -0.98 17.88 -14.33
CA GLY A 70 -1.32 18.82 -15.41
C GLY A 70 -2.79 19.23 -15.45
N VAL A 71 -3.66 18.64 -14.61
CA VAL A 71 -5.05 19.07 -14.49
C VAL A 71 -5.13 20.38 -13.73
N LYS A 72 -5.41 21.46 -14.46
CA LYS A 72 -5.59 22.82 -13.94
C LYS A 72 -6.91 23.40 -14.42
N ASP A 73 -7.46 24.38 -13.70
CA ASP A 73 -8.67 25.08 -14.12
C ASP A 73 -8.38 25.97 -15.34
N VAL A 74 -8.99 25.61 -16.44
CA VAL A 74 -8.85 26.30 -17.74
C VAL A 74 -10.15 26.96 -18.20
N ALA A 75 -11.22 26.89 -17.40
CA ALA A 75 -12.54 27.34 -17.79
C ALA A 75 -12.58 28.85 -18.13
N ALA A 76 -11.97 29.68 -17.29
CA ALA A 76 -11.93 31.13 -17.51
C ALA A 76 -11.09 31.52 -18.75
N ALA A 77 -9.96 30.84 -18.96
CA ALA A 77 -9.14 31.03 -20.15
C ALA A 77 -9.91 30.66 -21.44
N LEU A 78 -10.52 29.48 -21.44
CA LEU A 78 -11.33 29.02 -22.57
C LEU A 78 -12.55 29.92 -22.84
N GLN A 79 -13.18 30.45 -21.78
CA GLN A 79 -14.30 31.39 -21.95
C GLN A 79 -13.83 32.69 -22.62
N ARG A 80 -12.64 33.19 -22.25
CA ARG A 80 -12.05 34.38 -22.85
C ARG A 80 -11.68 34.12 -24.32
N ALA A 81 -11.12 32.96 -24.64
CA ALA A 81 -10.82 32.57 -26.02
C ALA A 81 -12.07 32.47 -26.91
N ASP A 82 -13.16 31.92 -26.36
CA ASP A 82 -14.47 31.82 -27.02
C ASP A 82 -15.06 33.20 -27.39
N GLN A 83 -14.73 34.22 -26.59
CA GLN A 83 -15.07 35.62 -26.88
C GLN A 83 -14.11 36.31 -27.85
N GLY A 84 -13.20 35.55 -28.46
CA GLY A 84 -12.20 36.07 -29.40
C GLY A 84 -10.93 36.63 -28.74
N GLY A 85 -10.73 36.40 -27.45
CA GLY A 85 -9.51 36.81 -26.75
C GLY A 85 -8.34 35.85 -27.02
N MET A 86 -7.14 36.38 -27.09
CA MET A 86 -5.90 35.64 -27.24
C MET A 86 -5.48 35.04 -25.87
N LEU A 87 -5.08 33.79 -25.86
CA LEU A 87 -4.47 33.10 -24.73
C LEU A 87 -2.94 33.24 -24.80
N ASN A 88 -2.31 33.34 -23.64
CA ASN A 88 -0.87 33.32 -23.56
C ASN A 88 -0.32 31.87 -23.59
N THR A 89 1.01 31.73 -23.68
CA THR A 89 1.70 30.42 -23.72
C THR A 89 1.38 29.54 -22.53
N ARG A 90 1.36 30.09 -21.32
CA ARG A 90 1.04 29.36 -20.08
C ARG A 90 -0.38 28.81 -20.11
N GLU A 91 -1.37 29.60 -20.47
CA GLU A 91 -2.78 29.17 -20.55
C GLU A 91 -2.98 28.06 -21.58
N LEU A 92 -2.31 28.17 -22.73
CA LEU A 92 -2.33 27.13 -23.75
C LEU A 92 -1.64 25.85 -23.27
N LEU A 93 -0.53 25.93 -22.54
CA LEU A 93 0.13 24.78 -21.93
C LEU A 93 -0.71 24.15 -20.82
N ASP A 94 -1.45 24.94 -20.04
CA ASP A 94 -2.39 24.43 -19.04
C ASP A 94 -3.54 23.67 -19.73
N ILE A 95 -4.06 24.16 -20.84
CA ILE A 95 -5.04 23.45 -21.68
C ILE A 95 -4.45 22.15 -22.23
N ALA A 96 -3.24 22.17 -22.77
CA ALA A 96 -2.55 20.96 -23.24
C ALA A 96 -2.31 19.97 -22.10
N GLY A 97 -2.05 20.45 -20.87
CA GLY A 97 -1.94 19.64 -19.67
C GLY A 97 -3.23 18.87 -19.36
N VAL A 98 -4.40 19.50 -19.46
CA VAL A 98 -5.71 18.85 -19.30
C VAL A 98 -5.92 17.81 -20.40
N LEU A 99 -5.64 18.11 -21.65
CA LEU A 99 -5.76 17.18 -22.78
C LEU A 99 -4.82 15.96 -22.60
N THR A 100 -3.60 16.18 -22.18
CA THR A 100 -2.62 15.13 -21.88
C THR A 100 -3.10 14.24 -20.73
N ALA A 101 -3.66 14.83 -19.67
CA ALA A 101 -4.21 14.09 -18.54
C ALA A 101 -5.42 13.25 -18.99
N ALA A 102 -6.33 13.82 -19.77
CA ALA A 102 -7.49 13.12 -20.32
C ALA A 102 -7.07 11.87 -21.14
N ARG A 103 -6.10 12.01 -22.03
CA ARG A 103 -5.55 10.90 -22.80
C ARG A 103 -4.92 9.83 -21.90
N ARG A 104 -4.07 10.21 -20.95
CA ARG A 104 -3.41 9.27 -20.03
C ARG A 104 -4.41 8.50 -19.17
N VAL A 105 -5.45 9.18 -18.69
CA VAL A 105 -6.50 8.55 -17.88
C VAL A 105 -7.34 7.60 -18.74
N GLN A 106 -7.61 7.93 -20.00
CA GLN A 106 -8.28 7.03 -20.95
C GLN A 106 -7.40 5.82 -21.30
N GLU A 107 -6.10 6.00 -21.52
CA GLU A 107 -5.13 4.93 -21.75
C GLU A 107 -5.06 3.98 -20.55
N TYR A 108 -5.07 4.52 -19.32
CA TYR A 108 -5.13 3.74 -18.09
C TYR A 108 -6.39 2.84 -18.03
N ASP A 109 -7.54 3.33 -18.46
CA ASP A 109 -8.79 2.53 -18.52
C ASP A 109 -8.74 1.45 -19.61
N ALA A 110 -8.09 1.71 -20.74
CA ALA A 110 -7.96 0.76 -21.85
C ALA A 110 -7.16 -0.51 -21.48
N GLU A 111 -6.27 -0.44 -20.53
CA GLU A 111 -5.49 -1.59 -20.00
C GLU A 111 -6.32 -2.49 -19.05
N ARG A 112 -7.56 -2.14 -18.79
CA ARG A 112 -8.43 -2.81 -17.84
C ARG A 112 -8.75 -4.25 -18.26
N LYS A 113 -8.63 -5.16 -17.29
CA LYS A 113 -9.13 -6.53 -17.36
C LYS A 113 -10.02 -6.77 -16.13
N GLY A 114 -11.32 -6.91 -16.30
CA GLY A 114 -12.23 -7.18 -15.18
C GLY A 114 -13.68 -6.82 -15.46
N GLU A 115 -14.53 -7.01 -14.46
CA GLU A 115 -15.94 -6.65 -14.51
C GLU A 115 -16.17 -5.14 -14.56
N ALA A 116 -17.33 -4.72 -15.08
CA ALA A 116 -17.69 -3.32 -15.13
C ALA A 116 -17.93 -2.76 -13.71
N THR A 117 -17.41 -1.58 -13.43
CA THR A 117 -17.51 -0.88 -12.16
C THR A 117 -18.33 0.42 -12.28
N VAL A 118 -18.76 0.97 -11.16
CA VAL A 118 -19.56 2.21 -11.14
C VAL A 118 -18.82 3.43 -11.69
N ILE A 119 -17.49 3.43 -11.70
CA ILE A 119 -16.67 4.53 -12.20
C ILE A 119 -16.34 4.44 -13.69
N ASP A 120 -16.64 3.33 -14.36
CA ASP A 120 -16.34 3.13 -15.79
C ASP A 120 -17.01 4.17 -16.68
N ARG A 121 -18.23 4.58 -16.31
CA ARG A 121 -18.95 5.65 -17.00
C ARG A 121 -18.18 6.97 -17.06
N LEU A 122 -17.37 7.26 -16.03
CA LEU A 122 -16.56 8.47 -15.99
C LEU A 122 -15.39 8.38 -16.97
N PHE A 123 -14.72 7.24 -17.05
CA PHE A 123 -13.63 7.03 -18.01
C PHE A 123 -14.13 7.04 -19.46
N SER A 124 -15.27 6.39 -19.73
CA SER A 124 -15.86 6.36 -21.08
C SER A 124 -16.42 7.70 -21.55
N ALA A 125 -16.67 8.63 -20.62
CA ALA A 125 -17.15 9.98 -20.94
C ALA A 125 -16.01 10.98 -21.25
N ILE A 126 -14.74 10.58 -21.11
CA ILE A 126 -13.58 11.41 -21.45
C ILE A 126 -13.39 11.44 -22.97
N HIS A 127 -13.17 12.61 -23.51
CA HIS A 127 -12.93 12.86 -24.94
C HIS A 127 -11.49 13.32 -25.17
N THR A 128 -10.70 12.54 -25.87
CA THR A 128 -9.32 12.92 -26.17
C THR A 128 -9.25 13.79 -27.43
N ASN A 129 -8.46 14.85 -27.39
CA ASN A 129 -8.16 15.68 -28.56
C ASN A 129 -6.65 15.76 -28.76
N ARG A 130 -6.09 14.63 -29.25
CA ARG A 130 -4.66 14.52 -29.49
C ARG A 130 -4.13 15.52 -30.50
N TYR A 131 -4.93 15.86 -31.49
CA TYR A 131 -4.54 16.86 -32.50
C TYR A 131 -4.20 18.23 -31.86
N LEU A 132 -5.09 18.73 -31.00
CA LEU A 132 -4.88 20.01 -30.31
C LEU A 132 -3.73 19.91 -29.29
N GLU A 133 -3.65 18.80 -28.53
CA GLU A 133 -2.55 18.50 -27.61
C GLU A 133 -1.20 18.58 -28.31
N ASP A 134 -1.01 17.80 -29.38
CA ASP A 134 0.25 17.75 -30.14
C ASP A 134 0.57 19.10 -30.78
N LYS A 135 -0.42 19.82 -31.27
CA LYS A 135 -0.24 21.14 -31.91
C LYS A 135 0.24 22.20 -30.92
N ILE A 136 -0.33 22.23 -29.71
CA ILE A 136 0.12 23.16 -28.67
C ILE A 136 1.55 22.80 -28.25
N HIS A 137 1.85 21.54 -27.96
CA HIS A 137 3.18 21.12 -27.52
C HIS A 137 4.26 21.27 -28.60
N SER A 138 3.90 21.16 -29.87
CA SER A 138 4.84 21.40 -30.97
C SER A 138 5.13 22.89 -31.22
N ALA A 139 4.15 23.73 -30.88
CA ALA A 139 4.29 25.20 -31.07
C ALA A 139 4.90 25.89 -29.85
N ILE A 140 4.63 25.42 -28.62
CA ILE A 140 5.05 26.07 -27.37
C ILE A 140 6.00 25.14 -26.61
N LEU A 141 7.25 25.57 -26.41
CA LEU A 141 8.26 24.80 -25.72
C LEU A 141 8.15 24.93 -24.18
N ASP A 142 7.96 26.16 -23.73
CA ASP A 142 7.77 26.53 -22.33
C ASP A 142 6.95 27.82 -22.18
N GLU A 143 6.76 28.31 -20.96
CA GLU A 143 5.94 29.51 -20.69
C GLU A 143 6.44 30.78 -21.41
N GLU A 144 7.73 30.87 -21.78
CA GLU A 144 8.36 32.06 -22.37
C GLU A 144 8.76 31.86 -23.83
N SER A 145 8.76 30.62 -24.34
CA SER A 145 9.34 30.34 -25.64
C SER A 145 8.40 29.57 -26.59
N ILE A 146 8.32 30.08 -27.81
CA ILE A 146 7.62 29.45 -28.94
C ILE A 146 8.66 28.79 -29.85
N ALA A 147 8.38 27.59 -30.31
CA ALA A 147 9.26 26.82 -31.18
C ALA A 147 9.47 27.48 -32.51
N ASP A 148 10.70 27.47 -33.08
CA ASP A 148 10.97 27.91 -34.43
C ASP A 148 10.09 27.19 -35.47
N SER A 149 9.71 25.97 -35.20
CA SER A 149 8.84 25.09 -36.01
C SER A 149 7.34 25.40 -35.90
N ALA A 150 6.93 26.29 -35.00
CA ALA A 150 5.52 26.64 -34.82
C ALA A 150 4.84 27.17 -36.08
N SER A 151 5.62 27.86 -36.93
CA SER A 151 5.23 28.20 -38.31
C SER A 151 6.44 28.30 -39.24
N ALA A 152 6.24 28.08 -40.53
CA ALA A 152 7.29 28.25 -41.53
C ALA A 152 7.77 29.73 -41.58
N GLU A 153 6.86 30.68 -41.36
CA GLU A 153 7.14 32.09 -41.34
C GLU A 153 8.00 32.51 -40.15
N LEU A 154 7.69 32.04 -38.95
CA LEU A 154 8.50 32.26 -37.72
C LEU A 154 9.91 31.68 -37.88
N SER A 155 10.05 30.51 -38.46
CA SER A 155 11.36 29.90 -38.74
C SER A 155 12.20 30.75 -39.68
N ASP A 156 11.57 31.29 -40.74
CA ASP A 156 12.26 32.16 -41.71
C ASP A 156 12.66 33.50 -41.08
N ILE A 157 11.75 34.12 -40.29
CA ILE A 157 12.04 35.39 -39.59
C ILE A 157 13.21 35.19 -38.64
N ARG A 158 13.21 34.19 -37.78
CA ARG A 158 14.31 33.90 -36.82
C ARG A 158 15.61 33.56 -37.50
N ARG A 159 15.57 32.88 -38.64
CA ARG A 159 16.73 32.64 -39.49
C ARG A 159 17.32 33.95 -40.01
N LYS A 160 16.49 34.89 -40.55
CA LYS A 160 16.90 36.20 -41.01
C LYS A 160 17.45 37.04 -39.86
N MET A 161 16.83 37.00 -38.66
CA MET A 161 17.33 37.71 -37.48
C MET A 161 18.75 37.25 -37.12
N ARG A 162 19.01 35.93 -37.11
CA ARG A 162 20.37 35.40 -36.88
C ARG A 162 21.37 35.85 -37.91
N ILE A 163 20.98 35.96 -39.18
CA ILE A 163 21.83 36.45 -40.27
C ILE A 163 22.12 37.92 -40.05
N ALA A 164 21.10 38.78 -39.78
CA ALA A 164 21.26 40.22 -39.56
C ALA A 164 22.16 40.52 -38.35
N ALA A 165 21.94 39.81 -37.24
CA ALA A 165 22.77 39.93 -36.03
C ALA A 165 24.23 39.54 -36.28
N THR A 166 24.46 38.47 -37.04
CA THR A 166 25.82 38.00 -37.44
C THR A 166 26.51 39.03 -38.36
N LYS A 167 25.78 39.61 -39.32
CA LYS A 167 26.26 40.63 -40.23
C LYS A 167 26.70 41.86 -39.46
N GLY A 168 25.90 42.35 -38.50
CA GLY A 168 26.26 43.49 -37.65
C GLY A 168 27.56 43.26 -36.88
N ARG A 169 27.71 42.07 -36.26
CA ARG A 169 28.94 41.67 -35.55
C ARG A 169 30.16 41.59 -36.49
N GLN A 170 29.99 41.02 -37.67
CA GLN A 170 31.07 40.91 -38.65
C GLN A 170 31.54 42.30 -39.14
N ILE A 171 30.63 43.26 -39.36
CA ILE A 171 30.96 44.63 -39.73
C ILE A 171 31.80 45.32 -38.64
N LEU A 172 31.32 45.20 -37.38
CA LEU A 172 32.05 45.75 -36.24
C LEU A 172 33.44 45.11 -36.10
N GLN A 173 33.53 43.77 -36.21
CA GLN A 173 34.79 43.05 -36.12
C GLN A 173 35.78 43.47 -37.24
N LYS A 174 35.28 43.66 -38.46
CA LYS A 174 36.10 44.16 -39.58
C LYS A 174 36.62 45.59 -39.32
N ILE A 175 35.82 46.47 -38.72
CA ILE A 175 36.21 47.81 -38.38
C ILE A 175 37.31 47.82 -37.31
N ILE A 176 37.15 47.09 -36.22
CA ILE A 176 38.16 47.10 -35.14
C ILE A 176 39.46 46.38 -35.51
N SER A 177 39.39 45.41 -36.45
CA SER A 177 40.58 44.66 -36.91
C SER A 177 41.26 45.29 -38.12
N SER A 178 40.66 46.29 -38.78
CA SER A 178 41.18 46.88 -39.98
C SER A 178 42.29 47.88 -39.67
N PRO A 179 43.50 47.81 -40.29
CA PRO A 179 44.56 48.76 -40.12
C PRO A 179 44.17 50.15 -40.51
N SER A 180 43.22 50.36 -41.48
CA SER A 180 42.74 51.66 -41.94
C SER A 180 41.97 52.41 -40.86
N TYR A 181 41.33 51.72 -39.94
CA TYR A 181 40.61 52.39 -38.85
C TYR A 181 41.42 52.44 -37.52
N ALA A 182 42.61 51.85 -37.44
CA ALA A 182 43.43 51.86 -36.22
C ALA A 182 43.80 53.31 -35.76
N LYS A 183 43.90 54.30 -36.65
CA LYS A 183 44.14 55.67 -36.29
C LYS A 183 42.86 56.41 -35.93
N VAL A 184 41.71 55.96 -36.44
CA VAL A 184 40.39 56.61 -36.32
C VAL A 184 39.76 56.24 -34.98
N LEU A 185 39.96 54.98 -34.56
CA LEU A 185 39.41 54.49 -33.30
C LEU A 185 40.21 55.00 -32.10
N GLN A 186 39.54 55.30 -30.99
CA GLN A 186 40.19 55.65 -29.75
C GLN A 186 40.75 54.40 -29.11
N GLU A 187 39.99 53.36 -29.18
CA GLU A 187 40.35 52.00 -28.75
C GLU A 187 39.76 50.98 -29.73
N SER A 188 40.47 49.87 -30.02
CA SER A 188 40.00 48.80 -30.91
C SER A 188 39.09 47.80 -30.19
N LEU A 189 37.99 48.29 -29.62
CA LEU A 189 36.99 47.51 -28.92
C LEU A 189 35.56 47.89 -29.36
N ILE A 190 34.66 46.96 -29.18
CA ILE A 190 33.20 47.13 -29.33
C ILE A 190 32.62 47.40 -27.95
N THR A 191 31.86 48.46 -27.79
CA THR A 191 31.17 48.79 -26.58
C THR A 191 29.64 48.92 -26.84
N GLN A 192 28.84 48.99 -25.80
CA GLN A 192 27.40 49.17 -25.93
C GLN A 192 26.98 50.50 -25.30
N ARG A 193 26.13 51.26 -26.00
CA ARG A 193 25.48 52.48 -25.52
C ARG A 193 24.00 52.41 -25.92
N ASP A 194 23.13 52.68 -24.99
CA ASP A 194 21.67 52.61 -25.19
C ASP A 194 21.17 51.35 -25.91
N GLY A 195 21.78 50.19 -25.53
CA GLY A 195 21.44 48.91 -26.12
C GLY A 195 22.03 48.63 -27.50
N ARG A 196 22.79 49.59 -28.09
CA ARG A 196 23.41 49.46 -29.42
C ARG A 196 24.91 49.28 -29.36
N PHE A 197 25.42 48.45 -30.23
CA PHE A 197 26.86 48.22 -30.37
C PHE A 197 27.51 49.37 -31.12
N VAL A 198 28.47 50.00 -30.48
CA VAL A 198 29.18 51.18 -31.00
C VAL A 198 30.69 50.99 -30.93
N VAL A 199 31.41 51.73 -31.71
CA VAL A 199 32.88 51.80 -31.64
C VAL A 199 33.30 53.19 -31.16
N PRO A 200 34.31 53.35 -30.29
CA PRO A 200 34.81 54.58 -29.79
C PRO A 200 35.72 55.21 -30.85
N VAL A 201 35.29 56.32 -31.42
CA VAL A 201 35.98 57.08 -32.49
C VAL A 201 36.50 58.41 -31.92
N LYS A 202 37.72 58.75 -32.24
CA LYS A 202 38.26 60.11 -31.90
C LYS A 202 37.43 61.20 -32.57
N ALA A 203 37.11 62.28 -31.89
CA ALA A 203 36.21 63.33 -32.37
C ALA A 203 36.68 63.97 -33.65
N GLU A 204 38.01 64.06 -33.85
CA GLU A 204 38.65 64.62 -35.06
C GLU A 204 38.46 63.80 -36.34
N TYR A 205 38.14 62.48 -36.16
CA TYR A 205 37.93 61.54 -37.26
C TYR A 205 36.45 61.16 -37.46
N LYS A 206 35.48 61.92 -36.93
CA LYS A 206 34.04 61.70 -37.07
C LYS A 206 33.61 61.42 -38.51
N SER A 207 34.17 62.18 -39.50
CA SER A 207 33.85 62.02 -40.94
C SER A 207 34.43 60.75 -41.56
N SER A 208 35.42 60.11 -40.91
CA SER A 208 36.14 58.99 -41.47
C SER A 208 35.40 57.64 -41.26
N LEU A 209 34.41 57.60 -40.33
CA LEU A 209 33.54 56.49 -40.12
C LEU A 209 32.07 56.95 -40.20
N PRO A 210 31.41 56.79 -41.35
CA PRO A 210 29.98 57.13 -41.48
C PRO A 210 29.13 56.29 -40.53
N GLY A 211 28.33 57.01 -39.68
CA GLY A 211 27.50 56.32 -38.68
C GLY A 211 26.70 57.27 -37.80
N LEU A 212 25.89 56.75 -36.90
CA LEU A 212 25.17 57.57 -35.93
C LEU A 212 25.96 57.69 -34.63
N VAL A 213 26.05 58.90 -34.10
CA VAL A 213 26.65 59.15 -32.78
C VAL A 213 25.59 58.90 -31.71
N HIS A 214 25.81 57.93 -30.82
CA HIS A 214 24.89 57.59 -29.71
C HIS A 214 25.32 58.23 -28.40
N ASP A 215 26.60 58.43 -28.22
CA ASP A 215 27.11 59.01 -26.98
C ASP A 215 28.43 59.79 -27.23
N ILE A 216 28.77 60.69 -26.32
CA ILE A 216 29.99 61.44 -26.32
C ILE A 216 30.65 61.35 -24.96
N SER A 217 31.96 61.07 -24.90
CA SER A 217 32.69 60.99 -23.64
C SER A 217 32.61 62.33 -22.88
N SER A 218 32.72 62.33 -21.58
CA SER A 218 32.67 63.57 -20.75
C SER A 218 33.72 64.63 -21.11
N SER A 219 34.83 64.23 -21.73
CA SER A 219 35.87 65.15 -22.26
C SER A 219 35.57 65.63 -23.67
N GLY A 220 34.58 65.19 -24.37
CA GLY A 220 34.30 65.53 -25.78
C GLY A 220 35.25 64.85 -26.77
N ALA A 221 36.30 64.17 -26.34
CA ALA A 221 37.36 63.67 -27.20
C ALA A 221 37.01 62.36 -27.93
N THR A 222 36.00 61.62 -27.46
CA THR A 222 35.58 60.33 -28.03
C THR A 222 34.09 60.33 -28.34
N LEU A 223 33.75 59.93 -29.56
CA LEU A 223 32.39 59.74 -30.04
C LEU A 223 32.11 58.24 -30.11
N PHE A 224 31.02 57.84 -29.54
CA PHE A 224 30.55 56.42 -29.64
C PHE A 224 29.65 56.36 -30.89
N ILE A 225 30.26 55.85 -31.99
CA ILE A 225 29.60 55.83 -33.31
C ILE A 225 29.10 54.34 -33.58
N GLU A 226 27.82 54.26 -33.97
CA GLU A 226 27.29 53.09 -34.65
C GLU A 226 27.51 53.20 -36.13
N PRO A 227 28.37 52.37 -36.74
CA PRO A 227 28.68 52.48 -38.19
C PRO A 227 27.42 52.24 -39.04
N MET A 228 27.31 52.94 -40.19
CA MET A 228 26.09 52.92 -41.03
C MET A 228 25.65 51.50 -41.44
N GLY A 229 26.61 50.58 -41.71
CA GLY A 229 26.28 49.19 -42.00
C GLY A 229 25.74 48.45 -40.83
N VAL A 230 26.11 48.86 -39.58
CA VAL A 230 25.56 48.30 -38.34
C VAL A 230 24.18 48.88 -38.08
N VAL A 231 23.98 50.17 -38.30
CA VAL A 231 22.67 50.85 -38.25
C VAL A 231 21.66 50.11 -39.15
N GLN A 232 22.06 49.80 -40.39
CA GLN A 232 21.20 49.05 -41.32
C GLN A 232 20.86 47.65 -40.81
N ALA A 233 21.88 46.93 -40.32
CA ALA A 233 21.65 45.56 -39.73
C ALA A 233 20.76 45.60 -38.49
N ASN A 234 20.94 46.59 -37.60
CA ASN A 234 20.09 46.74 -36.41
C ASN A 234 18.67 47.20 -36.77
N ASN A 235 18.49 48.04 -37.81
CA ASN A 235 17.15 48.41 -38.28
C ASN A 235 16.43 47.21 -38.91
N GLU A 236 17.15 46.40 -39.70
CA GLU A 236 16.63 45.12 -40.24
C GLU A 236 16.24 44.15 -39.08
N LEU A 237 17.07 44.08 -38.05
CA LEU A 237 16.78 43.25 -36.87
C LEU A 237 15.51 43.72 -36.16
N LYS A 238 15.36 45.04 -35.90
CA LYS A 238 14.14 45.60 -35.30
C LYS A 238 12.90 45.38 -36.12
N GLU A 239 13.00 45.49 -37.45
CA GLU A 239 11.87 45.18 -38.33
C GLU A 239 11.47 43.69 -38.24
N LEU A 240 12.48 42.82 -38.19
CA LEU A 240 12.26 41.36 -38.02
C LEU A 240 11.70 41.03 -36.64
N GLU A 241 12.16 41.67 -35.54
CA GLU A 241 11.60 41.54 -34.19
C GLU A 241 10.12 41.93 -34.18
N ALA A 242 9.74 43.04 -34.79
CA ALA A 242 8.33 43.46 -34.90
C ALA A 242 7.49 42.47 -35.74
N ARG A 243 8.10 41.80 -36.73
CA ARG A 243 7.44 40.76 -37.52
C ARG A 243 7.33 39.47 -36.71
N GLU A 244 8.36 39.12 -35.93
CA GLU A 244 8.35 37.96 -35.03
C GLU A 244 7.20 38.09 -34.03
N GLU A 245 7.07 39.26 -33.38
CA GLU A 245 6.02 39.52 -32.41
C GLU A 245 4.62 39.33 -33.02
N LYS A 246 4.38 39.90 -34.20
CA LYS A 246 3.11 39.76 -34.95
C LYS A 246 2.83 38.31 -35.35
N GLU A 247 3.86 37.57 -35.74
CA GLU A 247 3.68 36.14 -36.11
C GLU A 247 3.42 35.29 -34.89
N ILE A 248 4.05 35.56 -33.73
CA ILE A 248 3.76 34.95 -32.44
C ILE A 248 2.32 35.22 -32.05
N GLU A 249 1.86 36.46 -32.11
CA GLU A 249 0.45 36.82 -31.84
C GLU A 249 -0.50 36.03 -32.75
N ARG A 250 -0.19 35.92 -34.05
CA ARG A 250 -1.00 35.15 -35.01
C ARG A 250 -1.07 33.65 -34.64
N ILE A 251 0.07 33.07 -34.24
CA ILE A 251 0.14 31.68 -33.80
C ILE A 251 -0.70 31.47 -32.53
N LEU A 252 -0.52 32.31 -31.53
CA LEU A 252 -1.28 32.25 -30.28
C LEU A 252 -2.79 32.42 -30.51
N MET A 253 -3.18 33.38 -31.38
CA MET A 253 -4.58 33.59 -31.73
C MET A 253 -5.20 32.36 -32.42
N SER A 254 -4.45 31.73 -33.34
CA SER A 254 -4.90 30.52 -34.01
C SER A 254 -5.09 29.37 -33.03
N LEU A 255 -4.15 29.13 -32.11
CA LEU A 255 -4.26 28.12 -31.08
C LEU A 255 -5.39 28.41 -30.11
N SER A 256 -5.59 29.70 -29.76
CA SER A 256 -6.70 30.14 -28.91
C SER A 256 -8.06 29.86 -29.54
N ALA A 257 -8.22 30.12 -30.82
CA ALA A 257 -9.47 29.84 -31.54
C ALA A 257 -9.77 28.36 -31.65
N GLU A 258 -8.75 27.53 -31.85
CA GLU A 258 -8.91 26.08 -31.87
C GLU A 258 -9.25 25.53 -30.46
N ALA A 259 -8.62 26.04 -29.41
CA ALA A 259 -8.96 25.69 -28.04
C ALA A 259 -10.40 26.10 -27.69
N ALA A 260 -10.82 27.30 -28.12
CA ALA A 260 -12.19 27.78 -27.96
C ALA A 260 -13.22 26.87 -28.63
N SER A 261 -12.93 26.37 -29.84
CA SER A 261 -13.84 25.46 -30.55
C SER A 261 -14.08 24.13 -29.80
N ALA A 262 -13.14 23.72 -28.96
CA ALA A 262 -13.24 22.53 -28.13
C ALA A 262 -13.61 22.83 -26.66
N ARG A 263 -13.97 24.06 -26.33
CA ARG A 263 -14.18 24.53 -24.94
C ARG A 263 -15.09 23.64 -24.13
N GLU A 264 -16.29 23.33 -24.63
CA GLU A 264 -17.28 22.56 -23.87
C GLU A 264 -16.74 21.17 -23.51
N THR A 265 -16.06 20.51 -24.45
CA THR A 265 -15.45 19.20 -24.24
C THR A 265 -14.30 19.25 -23.23
N ILE A 266 -13.41 20.25 -23.36
CA ILE A 266 -12.26 20.39 -22.46
C ILE A 266 -12.70 20.69 -21.01
N VAL A 267 -13.70 21.55 -20.83
CA VAL A 267 -14.25 21.87 -19.51
C VAL A 267 -14.95 20.64 -18.91
N TYR A 268 -15.70 19.90 -19.72
CA TYR A 268 -16.34 18.65 -19.28
C TYR A 268 -15.31 17.60 -18.86
N ASP A 269 -14.28 17.40 -19.66
CA ASP A 269 -13.19 16.47 -19.31
C ASP A 269 -12.45 16.90 -18.06
N TYR A 270 -12.19 18.21 -17.89
CA TYR A 270 -11.62 18.75 -16.66
C TYR A 270 -12.45 18.38 -15.42
N ASP A 271 -13.76 18.57 -15.47
CA ASP A 271 -14.65 18.22 -14.37
C ASP A 271 -14.63 16.73 -14.04
N ILE A 272 -14.58 15.86 -15.05
CA ILE A 272 -14.45 14.41 -14.88
C ILE A 272 -13.10 14.06 -14.27
N LEU A 273 -12.00 14.63 -14.77
CA LEU A 273 -10.66 14.38 -14.25
C LEU A 273 -10.54 14.78 -12.79
N VAL A 274 -11.07 15.95 -12.41
CA VAL A 274 -11.11 16.39 -11.02
C VAL A 274 -11.97 15.46 -10.15
N HIS A 275 -13.08 14.96 -10.68
CA HIS A 275 -13.94 14.01 -9.96
C HIS A 275 -13.26 12.66 -9.76
N LEU A 276 -12.61 12.13 -10.80
CA LEU A 276 -11.81 10.91 -10.70
C LEU A 276 -10.65 11.06 -9.71
N ASP A 277 -9.94 12.20 -9.73
CA ASP A 277 -8.84 12.46 -8.79
C ASP A 277 -9.34 12.41 -7.33
N VAL A 278 -10.52 12.98 -7.03
CA VAL A 278 -11.16 12.86 -5.70
C VAL A 278 -11.48 11.39 -5.35
N ILE A 279 -12.02 10.62 -6.30
CA ILE A 279 -12.34 9.21 -6.08
C ILE A 279 -11.06 8.40 -5.78
N PHE A 280 -10.01 8.60 -6.58
CA PHE A 280 -8.73 7.93 -6.37
C PHE A 280 -8.02 8.42 -5.10
N ALA A 281 -8.17 9.68 -4.70
CA ALA A 281 -7.69 10.18 -3.41
C ALA A 281 -8.36 9.46 -2.23
N ARG A 282 -9.70 9.21 -2.30
CA ARG A 282 -10.43 8.41 -1.29
C ARG A 282 -9.88 6.98 -1.22
N ALA A 283 -9.65 6.34 -2.35
CA ALA A 283 -9.07 5.01 -2.42
C ALA A 283 -7.63 4.98 -1.85
N GLN A 284 -6.82 5.98 -2.17
CA GLN A 284 -5.46 6.10 -1.63
C GLN A 284 -5.45 6.29 -0.12
N LEU A 285 -6.36 7.13 0.41
CA LEU A 285 -6.53 7.29 1.84
C LEU A 285 -6.96 5.99 2.51
N SER A 286 -7.86 5.22 1.86
CA SER A 286 -8.26 3.89 2.33
C SER A 286 -7.06 2.94 2.49
N TYR A 287 -6.12 2.94 1.54
CA TYR A 287 -4.88 2.16 1.67
C TYR A 287 -4.01 2.63 2.82
N LYS A 288 -3.82 3.95 2.97
CA LYS A 288 -3.01 4.53 4.05
C LYS A 288 -3.54 4.16 5.44
N MET A 289 -4.87 4.12 5.60
CA MET A 289 -5.54 3.82 6.87
C MET A 289 -5.82 2.32 7.08
N ASP A 290 -5.55 1.45 6.09
CA ASP A 290 -6.03 0.06 6.04
C ASP A 290 -7.55 -0.01 6.20
N GLY A 291 -8.22 0.93 5.55
CA GLY A 291 -9.65 1.09 5.64
C GLY A 291 -10.41 0.00 4.90
N SER A 292 -11.54 -0.41 5.43
CA SER A 292 -12.50 -1.29 4.78
C SER A 292 -13.81 -0.56 4.49
N ARG A 293 -14.51 -0.99 3.45
CA ARG A 293 -15.86 -0.50 3.14
C ARG A 293 -16.83 -0.99 4.23
N PRO A 294 -17.55 -0.09 4.95
CA PRO A 294 -18.60 -0.52 5.86
C PRO A 294 -19.88 -0.86 5.10
N GLU A 295 -20.71 -1.73 5.70
CA GLU A 295 -22.09 -1.91 5.28
C GLU A 295 -22.93 -0.70 5.70
N VAL A 296 -23.80 -0.22 4.81
CA VAL A 296 -24.58 1.00 5.05
C VAL A 296 -26.05 0.65 5.23
N VAL A 297 -26.60 1.04 6.40
CA VAL A 297 -28.01 0.86 6.71
C VAL A 297 -28.68 2.19 7.02
N ARG A 298 -29.97 2.32 6.69
CA ARG A 298 -30.76 3.51 7.04
C ARG A 298 -31.36 3.40 8.45
N ARG A 299 -31.74 2.19 8.86
CA ARG A 299 -32.20 1.84 10.20
C ARG A 299 -31.50 0.58 10.65
N GLY A 300 -31.11 0.50 11.89
CA GLY A 300 -30.38 -0.62 12.44
C GLY A 300 -29.20 -0.18 13.29
N ALA A 301 -28.32 -1.11 13.60
CA ALA A 301 -27.19 -0.86 14.47
C ALA A 301 -25.99 -0.26 13.72
N ILE A 302 -25.23 0.59 14.43
CA ILE A 302 -23.81 0.78 14.16
C ILE A 302 -23.12 -0.45 14.75
N SER A 303 -22.28 -1.15 13.97
CA SER A 303 -21.47 -2.27 14.45
C SER A 303 -20.05 -2.09 13.92
N LEU A 304 -19.16 -1.61 14.75
CA LEU A 304 -17.75 -1.39 14.42
C LEU A 304 -16.90 -2.54 14.98
N LYS A 305 -16.26 -3.27 14.09
CA LYS A 305 -15.41 -4.42 14.44
C LYS A 305 -13.95 -4.01 14.38
N LYS A 306 -13.24 -4.08 15.52
CA LYS A 306 -11.82 -3.70 15.64
C LYS A 306 -11.48 -2.35 15.01
N ALA A 307 -12.36 -1.39 15.21
CA ALA A 307 -12.19 -0.03 14.70
C ALA A 307 -11.06 0.70 15.41
N ARG A 308 -10.34 1.54 14.68
CA ARG A 308 -9.27 2.40 15.19
C ARG A 308 -9.59 3.86 14.88
N HIS A 309 -9.17 4.74 15.75
CA HIS A 309 -9.26 6.18 15.48
C HIS A 309 -8.25 6.52 14.37
N PRO A 310 -8.69 7.15 13.24
CA PRO A 310 -7.85 7.35 12.05
C PRO A 310 -6.64 8.26 12.27
N LEU A 311 -6.71 9.14 13.27
CA LEU A 311 -5.63 10.11 13.58
C LEU A 311 -4.62 9.59 14.60
N LEU A 312 -4.83 8.40 15.17
CA LEU A 312 -3.85 7.77 16.07
C LEU A 312 -2.82 6.96 15.26
N ASP A 313 -1.61 6.88 15.81
CA ASP A 313 -0.56 6.00 15.26
C ASP A 313 -1.09 4.56 15.21
N ARG A 314 -1.14 4.02 14.01
CA ARG A 314 -1.68 2.68 13.73
C ARG A 314 -1.02 1.57 14.56
N ALA A 315 0.28 1.69 14.83
CA ALA A 315 1.03 0.70 15.60
C ALA A 315 0.67 0.72 17.09
N LYS A 316 0.17 1.86 17.59
CA LYS A 316 -0.16 2.08 19.01
C LYS A 316 -1.66 2.07 19.27
N ALA A 317 -2.48 2.33 18.25
CA ALA A 317 -3.93 2.39 18.39
C ALA A 317 -4.50 1.01 18.71
N VAL A 318 -5.10 0.86 19.88
CA VAL A 318 -5.81 -0.35 20.27
C VAL A 318 -7.17 -0.38 19.59
N PRO A 319 -7.50 -1.45 18.85
CA PRO A 319 -8.78 -1.53 18.16
C PRO A 319 -9.93 -1.78 19.14
N ILE A 320 -11.04 -1.08 18.92
CA ILE A 320 -12.27 -1.23 19.70
C ILE A 320 -13.35 -1.95 18.87
N THR A 321 -14.17 -2.76 19.54
CA THR A 321 -15.40 -3.31 18.96
C THR A 321 -16.56 -2.74 19.74
N VAL A 322 -17.48 -2.08 19.02
CA VAL A 322 -18.64 -1.40 19.64
C VAL A 322 -19.87 -1.57 18.75
N GLU A 323 -21.00 -1.78 19.39
CA GLU A 323 -22.31 -1.85 18.77
C GLU A 323 -23.22 -0.79 19.42
N LEU A 324 -24.16 -0.21 18.65
CA LEU A 324 -25.16 0.74 19.14
C LEU A 324 -26.35 0.78 18.17
N GLY A 325 -27.57 0.70 18.67
CA GLY A 325 -28.80 0.74 17.88
C GLY A 325 -29.34 -0.63 17.49
N GLY A 326 -28.76 -1.72 18.04
CA GLY A 326 -29.26 -3.08 17.95
C GLY A 326 -30.15 -3.45 19.15
N GLU A 327 -29.57 -4.20 20.09
CA GLU A 327 -30.26 -4.59 21.33
C GLU A 327 -30.46 -3.39 22.28
N TYR A 328 -29.65 -2.35 22.16
CA TYR A 328 -29.70 -1.11 22.95
C TYR A 328 -29.48 0.11 22.05
N ASP A 329 -30.21 1.19 22.44
CA ASP A 329 -30.12 2.49 21.78
C ASP A 329 -29.17 3.46 22.49
N THR A 330 -28.70 3.11 23.67
CA THR A 330 -27.85 3.95 24.51
C THR A 330 -26.68 3.16 25.07
N LEU A 331 -25.48 3.72 24.94
CA LEU A 331 -24.24 3.16 25.47
C LEU A 331 -23.64 4.11 26.52
N VAL A 332 -23.50 3.65 27.77
CA VAL A 332 -22.87 4.38 28.86
C VAL A 332 -21.45 3.84 29.09
N ILE A 333 -20.46 4.66 28.76
CA ILE A 333 -19.03 4.27 28.83
C ILE A 333 -18.42 4.78 30.12
N THR A 334 -17.89 3.87 30.92
CA THR A 334 -17.33 4.17 32.24
C THR A 334 -15.84 3.85 32.30
N GLY A 335 -15.14 4.31 33.31
CA GLY A 335 -13.69 4.06 33.51
C GLY A 335 -12.90 5.34 33.79
N PRO A 336 -11.59 5.27 33.96
CA PRO A 336 -10.74 6.44 34.20
C PRO A 336 -10.63 7.33 32.97
N ASN A 337 -10.43 8.65 33.15
CA ASN A 337 -10.33 9.61 32.04
C ASN A 337 -9.19 9.26 31.06
N THR A 338 -8.08 8.76 31.57
CA THR A 338 -6.94 8.28 30.75
C THR A 338 -7.22 6.97 30.00
N GLY A 339 -8.38 6.32 30.24
CA GLY A 339 -8.71 4.99 29.67
C GLY A 339 -9.14 4.99 28.20
N GLY A 340 -9.31 6.16 27.58
CA GLY A 340 -9.72 6.27 26.16
C GLY A 340 -11.23 6.44 25.94
N LYS A 341 -12.01 6.84 26.94
CA LYS A 341 -13.46 7.10 26.85
C LYS A 341 -13.80 8.09 25.73
N THR A 342 -13.20 9.30 25.80
CA THR A 342 -13.36 10.37 24.80
C THR A 342 -12.94 9.93 23.40
N VAL A 343 -11.84 9.18 23.30
CA VAL A 343 -11.38 8.61 22.02
C VAL A 343 -12.38 7.62 21.44
N THR A 344 -13.01 6.82 22.29
CA THR A 344 -14.07 5.88 21.86
C THR A 344 -15.28 6.63 21.28
N LEU A 345 -15.76 7.70 21.96
CA LEU A 345 -16.84 8.54 21.45
C LEU A 345 -16.46 9.20 20.12
N LYS A 346 -15.28 9.81 20.06
CA LYS A 346 -14.77 10.42 18.82
C LYS A 346 -14.67 9.40 17.70
N THR A 347 -14.16 8.19 17.97
CA THR A 347 -14.07 7.12 16.99
C THR A 347 -15.44 6.77 16.43
N LEU A 348 -16.44 6.57 17.29
CA LEU A 348 -17.79 6.22 16.89
C LEU A 348 -18.41 7.27 15.96
N GLY A 349 -18.35 8.55 16.33
CA GLY A 349 -18.90 9.64 15.52
C GLY A 349 -18.11 9.89 14.24
N LEU A 350 -16.78 9.95 14.34
CA LEU A 350 -15.90 10.24 13.21
C LEU A 350 -16.00 9.18 12.11
N LEU A 351 -16.04 7.88 12.46
CA LEU A 351 -16.14 6.81 11.45
C LEU A 351 -17.49 6.84 10.72
N CYS A 352 -18.56 7.22 11.39
CA CYS A 352 -19.86 7.46 10.74
C CYS A 352 -19.77 8.65 9.76
N LEU A 353 -19.19 9.78 10.19
CA LEU A 353 -18.99 10.95 9.32
C LEU A 353 -18.10 10.62 8.11
N MET A 354 -17.01 9.87 8.31
CA MET A 354 -16.13 9.44 7.25
C MET A 354 -16.87 8.60 6.20
N ALA A 355 -17.63 7.60 6.65
CA ALA A 355 -18.40 6.75 5.75
C ALA A 355 -19.46 7.56 4.97
N GLN A 356 -20.13 8.53 5.60
CA GLN A 356 -21.08 9.44 4.96
C GLN A 356 -20.40 10.39 3.93
N CYS A 357 -19.07 10.59 4.04
CA CYS A 357 -18.28 11.27 3.00
C CYS A 357 -17.75 10.31 1.90
N GLY A 358 -18.17 9.04 1.90
CA GLY A 358 -17.68 8.03 0.95
C GLY A 358 -16.27 7.51 1.25
N LEU A 359 -15.77 7.72 2.47
CA LEU A 359 -14.47 7.21 2.90
C LEU A 359 -14.62 5.82 3.51
N HIS A 360 -13.70 4.92 3.20
CA HIS A 360 -13.54 3.68 3.96
C HIS A 360 -13.09 3.99 5.38
N ILE A 361 -13.47 3.13 6.31
CA ILE A 361 -13.17 3.30 7.73
C ILE A 361 -12.08 2.33 8.19
N PRO A 362 -11.17 2.71 9.09
CA PRO A 362 -10.15 1.84 9.66
C PRO A 362 -10.75 0.84 10.66
N ALA A 363 -11.52 -0.12 10.15
CA ALA A 363 -12.18 -1.19 10.89
C ALA A 363 -12.16 -2.49 10.08
N ASP A 364 -12.37 -3.63 10.74
CA ASP A 364 -12.45 -4.92 10.06
C ASP A 364 -13.67 -4.98 9.12
N SER A 365 -13.55 -5.78 8.05
CA SER A 365 -14.65 -6.03 7.10
C SER A 365 -15.88 -6.61 7.82
N GLY A 366 -17.07 -6.28 7.33
CA GLY A 366 -18.36 -6.59 7.98
C GLY A 366 -18.68 -5.64 9.14
N SER A 367 -17.97 -4.52 9.27
CA SER A 367 -18.44 -3.38 10.07
C SER A 367 -19.62 -2.70 9.38
N GLN A 368 -20.58 -2.24 10.16
CA GLN A 368 -21.81 -1.63 9.69
C GLN A 368 -21.97 -0.23 10.28
N ILE A 369 -22.38 0.72 9.45
CA ILE A 369 -22.75 2.07 9.90
C ILE A 369 -24.22 2.37 9.54
N ARG A 370 -24.84 3.20 10.39
CA ARG A 370 -26.13 3.83 10.10
C ARG A 370 -25.90 5.25 9.56
N VAL A 371 -26.68 5.64 8.58
CA VAL A 371 -26.68 7.02 8.06
C VAL A 371 -27.50 7.90 8.98
N PHE A 372 -26.92 9.02 9.38
CA PHE A 372 -27.55 10.02 10.24
C PHE A 372 -27.73 11.34 9.50
N ASP A 373 -28.83 12.01 9.80
CA ASP A 373 -29.04 13.39 9.35
C ASP A 373 -28.17 14.35 10.15
N ARG A 374 -27.92 14.02 11.43
CA ARG A 374 -27.08 14.80 12.34
C ARG A 374 -26.30 13.89 13.27
N ILE A 375 -25.04 14.22 13.45
CA ILE A 375 -24.19 13.66 14.50
C ILE A 375 -23.82 14.83 15.41
N LEU A 376 -24.40 14.83 16.63
CA LEU A 376 -24.34 15.93 17.59
C LEU A 376 -23.42 15.54 18.73
N ALA A 377 -22.41 16.33 19.01
CA ALA A 377 -21.37 15.99 19.98
C ALA A 377 -21.13 17.14 20.97
N ASP A 378 -21.22 16.82 22.24
CA ASP A 378 -20.72 17.62 23.35
C ASP A 378 -19.49 16.88 23.88
N VAL A 379 -18.32 17.14 23.31
CA VAL A 379 -17.06 16.45 23.58
C VAL A 379 -15.93 17.45 23.68
N GLY A 380 -15.09 17.33 24.68
CA GLY A 380 -13.88 18.12 24.89
C GLY A 380 -13.98 19.13 26.02
N ASP A 381 -12.84 19.45 26.63
CA ASP A 381 -12.69 20.50 27.62
C ASP A 381 -12.66 21.87 26.95
N GLU A 382 -13.68 22.70 27.13
CA GLU A 382 -13.62 24.12 26.80
C GLU A 382 -12.73 24.87 27.82
N GLN A 383 -11.46 24.50 27.91
CA GLN A 383 -10.48 25.24 28.72
C GLN A 383 -9.96 26.48 27.99
N SER A 384 -10.78 27.21 27.30
CA SER A 384 -10.41 28.52 26.79
C SER A 384 -10.53 29.53 27.93
N ILE A 385 -9.41 30.10 28.34
CA ILE A 385 -9.27 31.13 29.41
C ILE A 385 -10.13 32.38 29.14
N GLU A 386 -10.68 32.52 27.94
CA GLU A 386 -11.44 33.72 27.51
C GLU A 386 -12.95 33.66 27.77
N GLN A 387 -13.53 32.51 28.16
CA GLN A 387 -14.96 32.43 28.50
C GLN A 387 -15.15 32.19 29.97
N SER A 388 -15.62 33.23 30.67
CA SER A 388 -15.89 33.30 32.10
C SER A 388 -17.14 32.53 32.57
N LEU A 389 -17.75 31.70 31.71
CA LEU A 389 -18.83 30.79 32.06
C LEU A 389 -18.24 29.52 32.69
N SER A 390 -18.82 29.06 33.82
CA SER A 390 -18.48 27.74 34.37
C SER A 390 -18.54 26.67 33.26
N THR A 391 -17.58 25.76 33.26
CA THR A 391 -17.56 24.62 32.33
C THR A 391 -18.88 23.86 32.28
N PHE A 392 -19.57 23.72 33.42
CA PHE A 392 -20.91 23.17 33.55
C PHE A 392 -21.94 23.94 32.71
N SER A 393 -21.94 25.29 32.77
CA SER A 393 -22.89 26.10 32.02
C SER A 393 -22.70 26.00 30.51
N ALA A 394 -21.47 25.91 30.04
CA ALA A 394 -21.14 25.76 28.63
C ALA A 394 -21.61 24.39 28.08
N HIS A 395 -21.32 23.30 28.80
CA HIS A 395 -21.83 21.96 28.46
C HIS A 395 -23.37 21.95 28.48
N MET A 396 -23.99 22.56 29.48
CA MET A 396 -25.44 22.57 29.59
C MET A 396 -26.11 23.34 28.44
N SER A 397 -25.53 24.46 28.00
CA SER A 397 -25.99 25.19 26.82
C SER A 397 -25.93 24.34 25.55
N ASN A 398 -24.80 23.64 25.31
CA ASN A 398 -24.67 22.72 24.19
C ASN A 398 -25.69 21.57 24.28
N ILE A 399 -25.86 20.96 25.44
CA ILE A 399 -26.84 19.89 25.69
C ILE A 399 -28.27 20.37 25.37
N VAL A 400 -28.66 21.57 25.77
CA VAL A 400 -29.97 22.16 25.45
C VAL A 400 -30.14 22.25 23.93
N GLU A 401 -29.17 22.79 23.21
CA GLU A 401 -29.23 22.88 21.74
C GLU A 401 -29.27 21.49 21.07
N ILE A 402 -28.47 20.55 21.55
CA ILE A 402 -28.47 19.15 21.08
C ILE A 402 -29.85 18.54 21.25
N LEU A 403 -30.44 18.65 22.46
CA LEU A 403 -31.73 18.07 22.72
C LEU A 403 -32.86 18.73 21.91
N GLN A 404 -32.75 20.02 21.58
CA GLN A 404 -33.71 20.69 20.70
C GLN A 404 -33.68 20.13 19.26
N GLN A 405 -32.52 19.84 18.74
CA GLN A 405 -32.31 19.39 17.35
C GLN A 405 -32.34 17.86 17.16
N ALA A 406 -32.32 17.11 18.25
CA ALA A 406 -32.27 15.64 18.23
C ALA A 406 -33.60 15.05 17.77
N ASP A 407 -33.52 13.99 16.96
CA ASP A 407 -34.61 13.17 16.43
C ASP A 407 -34.19 11.71 16.27
N ASP A 408 -35.04 10.86 15.67
CA ASP A 408 -34.75 9.43 15.44
C ASP A 408 -33.70 9.16 14.36
N HIS A 409 -33.23 10.19 13.66
CA HIS A 409 -32.13 10.16 12.69
C HIS A 409 -30.84 10.80 13.24
N SER A 410 -30.75 11.00 14.53
CA SER A 410 -29.62 11.64 15.20
C SER A 410 -28.77 10.63 15.97
N LEU A 411 -27.44 10.84 15.93
CA LEU A 411 -26.47 10.24 16.85
C LEU A 411 -26.00 11.32 17.82
N ILE A 412 -26.10 11.06 19.11
CA ILE A 412 -25.72 11.99 20.16
C ILE A 412 -24.52 11.43 20.94
N LEU A 413 -23.51 12.25 21.14
CA LEU A 413 -22.27 11.89 21.82
C LEU A 413 -22.05 12.88 22.98
N PHE A 414 -22.12 12.41 24.22
CA PHE A 414 -21.89 13.20 25.42
C PHE A 414 -20.62 12.76 26.13
N ASP A 415 -19.65 13.64 26.30
CA ASP A 415 -18.47 13.36 27.11
C ASP A 415 -18.64 13.95 28.52
N GLU A 416 -18.29 13.16 29.53
CA GLU A 416 -18.39 13.51 30.96
C GLU A 416 -19.75 14.12 31.37
N LEU A 417 -20.85 13.51 30.90
CA LEU A 417 -22.21 14.02 31.10
C LEU A 417 -22.53 14.22 32.59
N GLY A 418 -22.93 15.45 32.94
CA GLY A 418 -23.27 15.87 34.29
C GLY A 418 -22.08 16.33 35.13
N ALA A 419 -20.86 16.36 34.61
CA ALA A 419 -19.69 16.83 35.35
C ALA A 419 -19.73 18.35 35.64
N GLY A 420 -19.02 18.79 36.65
CA GLY A 420 -18.87 20.21 36.96
C GLY A 420 -19.90 20.81 37.94
N THR A 421 -20.80 19.99 38.52
CA THR A 421 -21.74 20.36 39.56
C THR A 421 -21.75 19.36 40.72
N ASP A 422 -22.68 19.51 41.66
CA ASP A 422 -22.84 18.52 42.73
C ASP A 422 -23.06 17.12 42.14
N PRO A 423 -22.34 16.08 42.60
CA PRO A 423 -22.36 14.74 42.03
C PRO A 423 -23.79 14.13 41.97
N ILE A 424 -24.62 14.37 42.97
CA ILE A 424 -25.98 13.80 43.02
C ILE A 424 -26.90 14.52 42.00
N GLU A 425 -26.83 15.83 41.93
CA GLU A 425 -27.57 16.63 40.96
C GLU A 425 -27.08 16.33 39.54
N GLY A 426 -25.77 16.26 39.34
CA GLY A 426 -25.15 15.95 38.05
C GLY A 426 -25.54 14.55 37.51
N ALA A 427 -25.53 13.54 38.36
CA ALA A 427 -25.98 12.20 38.00
C ALA A 427 -27.47 12.16 37.63
N ALA A 428 -28.33 12.83 38.43
CA ALA A 428 -29.77 12.92 38.16
C ALA A 428 -30.09 13.64 36.84
N LEU A 429 -29.40 14.75 36.56
CA LEU A 429 -29.49 15.48 35.30
C LEU A 429 -29.02 14.62 34.10
N ALA A 430 -27.90 13.93 34.25
CA ALA A 430 -27.37 13.07 33.20
C ALA A 430 -28.37 11.96 32.83
N ILE A 431 -28.98 11.29 33.81
CA ILE A 431 -30.02 10.28 33.59
C ILE A 431 -31.21 10.90 32.84
N ALA A 432 -31.70 12.07 33.29
CA ALA A 432 -32.81 12.75 32.66
C ALA A 432 -32.53 13.17 31.21
N VAL A 433 -31.32 13.68 30.92
CA VAL A 433 -30.86 14.02 29.57
C VAL A 433 -30.84 12.77 28.65
N ILE A 434 -30.27 11.66 29.12
CA ILE A 434 -30.27 10.42 28.35
C ILE A 434 -31.70 9.93 28.09
N GLN A 435 -32.57 9.93 29.11
CA GLN A 435 -33.97 9.51 28.94
C GLN A 435 -34.72 10.40 27.93
N HIS A 436 -34.46 11.72 27.96
CA HIS A 436 -35.06 12.65 27.00
C HIS A 436 -34.55 12.40 25.57
N ALA A 437 -33.25 12.17 25.36
CA ALA A 437 -32.69 11.83 24.06
C ALA A 437 -33.30 10.52 23.52
N ARG A 438 -33.43 9.50 24.36
CA ARG A 438 -34.09 8.24 24.04
C ARG A 438 -35.55 8.39 23.65
N ALA A 439 -36.29 9.22 24.37
CA ALA A 439 -37.69 9.51 24.06
C ALA A 439 -37.88 10.14 22.68
N LYS A 440 -36.85 10.83 22.15
CA LYS A 440 -36.80 11.34 20.77
C LYS A 440 -36.38 10.29 19.73
N GLY A 441 -35.98 9.10 20.16
CA GLY A 441 -35.52 8.03 19.28
C GLY A 441 -34.07 8.14 18.84
N ALA A 442 -33.27 9.07 19.37
CA ALA A 442 -31.90 9.28 19.04
C ALA A 442 -31.03 8.14 19.60
N LEU A 443 -29.99 7.72 18.82
CA LEU A 443 -28.94 6.86 19.36
C LEU A 443 -27.99 7.71 20.20
N THR A 444 -27.65 7.20 21.39
CA THR A 444 -26.84 7.97 22.34
C THR A 444 -25.64 7.18 22.84
N ALA A 445 -24.46 7.77 22.82
CA ALA A 445 -23.30 7.26 23.55
C ALA A 445 -22.82 8.35 24.52
N SER A 446 -22.62 7.97 25.77
CA SER A 446 -22.23 8.91 26.83
C SER A 446 -21.08 8.36 27.64
N THR A 447 -20.16 9.23 28.05
CA THR A 447 -19.16 8.86 29.05
C THR A 447 -19.51 9.46 30.41
N THR A 448 -19.15 8.75 31.45
CA THR A 448 -19.36 9.22 32.82
C THR A 448 -18.42 8.54 33.80
N HIS A 449 -18.31 9.13 34.99
CA HIS A 449 -17.65 8.54 36.15
C HIS A 449 -18.64 8.28 37.32
N TYR A 450 -19.92 8.60 37.15
CA TYR A 450 -20.95 8.44 38.20
C TYR A 450 -21.42 6.98 38.34
N ALA A 451 -21.53 6.52 39.60
CA ALA A 451 -21.98 5.18 39.91
C ALA A 451 -23.50 4.98 39.59
N GLU A 452 -24.28 6.02 39.74
CA GLU A 452 -25.72 6.05 39.47
C GLU A 452 -26.04 5.75 38.01
N LEU A 453 -25.21 6.24 37.06
CA LEU A 453 -25.39 5.96 35.65
C LEU A 453 -25.02 4.51 35.31
N LYS A 454 -24.07 3.91 36.02
CA LYS A 454 -23.79 2.46 35.89
C LYS A 454 -25.00 1.63 36.29
N THR A 455 -25.62 1.98 37.44
CA THR A 455 -26.82 1.31 37.92
C THR A 455 -28.01 1.56 36.99
N PHE A 456 -28.18 2.78 36.50
CA PHE A 456 -29.21 3.10 35.49
C PHE A 456 -29.09 2.26 34.25
N ALA A 457 -27.87 2.08 33.71
CA ALA A 457 -27.63 1.27 32.52
C ALA A 457 -27.83 -0.22 32.77
N MET A 458 -27.64 -0.73 34.00
CA MET A 458 -27.92 -2.13 34.36
C MET A 458 -29.41 -2.43 34.55
N THR A 459 -30.21 -1.41 34.94
CA THR A 459 -31.61 -1.61 35.29
C THR A 459 -32.57 -1.16 34.22
N THR A 460 -32.10 -0.42 33.19
CA THR A 460 -32.95 0.17 32.16
C THR A 460 -32.81 -0.58 30.86
N ALA A 461 -33.91 -1.21 30.40
CA ALA A 461 -33.90 -1.90 29.10
C ALA A 461 -33.52 -0.93 27.94
N GLY A 462 -32.65 -1.39 27.03
CA GLY A 462 -32.18 -0.59 25.90
C GLY A 462 -31.02 0.38 26.23
N VAL A 463 -30.51 0.34 27.47
CA VAL A 463 -29.29 1.04 27.88
C VAL A 463 -28.23 -0.01 28.21
N GLU A 464 -27.04 0.12 27.69
CA GLU A 464 -25.96 -0.84 27.93
C GLU A 464 -24.75 -0.15 28.56
N ASN A 465 -24.07 -0.87 29.46
CA ASN A 465 -22.80 -0.42 30.01
C ASN A 465 -21.63 -0.80 29.12
N ALA A 466 -20.63 0.07 29.06
CA ALA A 466 -19.32 -0.27 28.57
C ALA A 466 -18.24 0.28 29.51
N SER A 467 -17.06 -0.35 29.52
CA SER A 467 -15.94 0.15 30.30
C SER A 467 -14.65 0.14 29.51
N CYS A 468 -13.82 1.15 29.75
CA CYS A 468 -12.43 1.15 29.28
C CYS A 468 -11.58 0.37 30.28
N GLU A 469 -10.98 -0.71 29.82
CA GLU A 469 -10.16 -1.59 30.63
C GLU A 469 -8.90 -0.86 31.13
N PHE A 470 -8.56 -1.07 32.39
CA PHE A 470 -7.39 -0.50 33.04
C PHE A 470 -6.59 -1.61 33.73
N ASP A 471 -5.30 -1.68 33.43
CA ASP A 471 -4.41 -2.65 34.05
C ASP A 471 -3.87 -2.10 35.38
N VAL A 472 -4.39 -2.65 36.45
CA VAL A 472 -3.99 -2.30 37.82
C VAL A 472 -2.54 -2.73 38.11
N GLN A 473 -2.01 -3.77 37.43
CA GLN A 473 -0.65 -4.23 37.66
C GLN A 473 0.38 -3.30 37.05
N THR A 474 0.14 -2.73 35.88
CA THR A 474 1.05 -1.81 35.21
C THR A 474 0.72 -0.35 35.48
N LEU A 475 -0.43 -0.03 36.08
CA LEU A 475 -1.02 1.31 36.22
C LEU A 475 -1.17 2.02 34.87
N ARG A 476 -1.46 1.27 33.81
CA ARG A 476 -1.64 1.80 32.47
C ARG A 476 -3.00 1.42 31.88
N PRO A 477 -3.61 2.32 31.12
CA PRO A 477 -4.80 1.97 30.35
C PRO A 477 -4.42 0.93 29.27
N THR A 478 -5.28 -0.06 29.07
CA THR A 478 -5.17 -1.00 27.95
C THR A 478 -5.85 -0.49 26.69
N TYR A 479 -6.67 0.57 26.82
CA TYR A 479 -7.51 1.16 25.77
C TYR A 479 -8.53 0.19 25.14
N ARG A 480 -8.75 -0.98 25.74
CA ARG A 480 -9.78 -1.93 25.29
C ARG A 480 -11.14 -1.52 25.82
N LEU A 481 -12.13 -1.52 24.95
CA LEU A 481 -13.53 -1.31 25.31
C LEU A 481 -14.19 -2.66 25.63
N LEU A 482 -14.83 -2.75 26.78
CA LEU A 482 -15.56 -3.93 27.25
C LEU A 482 -17.05 -3.54 27.32
N VAL A 483 -17.85 -4.03 26.38
CA VAL A 483 -19.30 -3.81 26.35
C VAL A 483 -19.98 -4.85 27.24
N GLY A 484 -21.09 -4.46 27.89
CA GLY A 484 -21.85 -5.33 28.78
C GLY A 484 -21.36 -5.34 30.24
N ILE A 485 -20.28 -4.62 30.54
CA ILE A 485 -19.70 -4.61 31.89
C ILE A 485 -19.40 -3.19 32.32
N PRO A 486 -19.98 -2.72 33.43
CA PRO A 486 -19.63 -1.42 34.00
C PRO A 486 -18.20 -1.44 34.55
N GLY A 487 -17.50 -0.31 34.37
CA GLY A 487 -16.14 -0.14 34.90
C GLY A 487 -16.14 -0.06 36.43
N LYS A 488 -15.20 -0.77 37.06
CA LYS A 488 -14.95 -0.64 38.47
C LYS A 488 -14.08 0.58 38.79
N SER A 489 -14.23 1.11 39.98
CA SER A 489 -13.32 2.10 40.50
C SER A 489 -12.01 1.44 40.90
N ASN A 490 -10.89 1.94 40.38
CA ASN A 490 -9.56 1.44 40.71
C ASN A 490 -8.80 2.38 41.67
N ALA A 491 -9.46 3.40 42.22
CA ALA A 491 -8.83 4.44 43.01
C ALA A 491 -7.99 3.86 44.17
N PHE A 492 -8.54 2.97 44.97
CA PHE A 492 -7.83 2.34 46.08
C PHE A 492 -6.65 1.46 45.65
N ALA A 493 -6.82 0.71 44.56
CA ALA A 493 -5.76 -0.14 44.02
C ALA A 493 -4.60 0.70 43.46
N ILE A 494 -4.94 1.81 42.78
CA ILE A 494 -3.97 2.77 42.28
C ILE A 494 -3.24 3.48 43.43
N SER A 495 -3.98 3.99 44.44
CA SER A 495 -3.41 4.68 45.61
C SER A 495 -2.48 3.79 46.40
N ARG A 496 -2.88 2.53 46.64
CA ARG A 496 -2.00 1.53 47.30
C ARG A 496 -0.68 1.36 46.55
N ARG A 497 -0.76 1.24 45.25
CA ARG A 497 0.42 1.01 44.43
C ARG A 497 1.32 2.25 44.30
N LEU A 498 0.74 3.43 44.40
CA LEU A 498 1.49 4.70 44.48
C LEU A 498 2.14 4.93 45.84
N GLY A 499 1.88 4.05 46.81
CA GLY A 499 2.52 4.09 48.13
C GLY A 499 1.68 4.75 49.23
N LEU A 500 0.35 4.96 49.00
CA LEU A 500 -0.52 5.43 50.08
C LEU A 500 -0.61 4.35 51.19
N PRO A 501 -0.39 4.70 52.48
CA PRO A 501 -0.48 3.75 53.59
C PRO A 501 -1.81 3.02 53.64
N GLU A 502 -1.76 1.71 53.96
CA GLU A 502 -2.96 0.89 54.00
C GLU A 502 -3.97 1.39 55.03
N GLU A 503 -3.52 1.96 56.13
CA GLU A 503 -4.37 2.57 57.17
C GLU A 503 -5.25 3.70 56.61
N VAL A 504 -4.71 4.51 55.68
CA VAL A 504 -5.45 5.60 55.05
C VAL A 504 -6.48 5.02 54.06
N ILE A 505 -6.12 3.97 53.33
CA ILE A 505 -7.00 3.28 52.40
C ILE A 505 -8.16 2.61 53.13
N GLU A 506 -7.87 1.95 54.28
CA GLU A 506 -8.91 1.29 55.06
C GLU A 506 -9.82 2.32 55.74
N ALA A 507 -9.28 3.43 56.26
CA ALA A 507 -10.09 4.55 56.78
C ALA A 507 -11.01 5.15 55.71
N ALA A 508 -10.49 5.29 54.46
CA ALA A 508 -11.32 5.79 53.37
C ALA A 508 -12.44 4.80 52.96
N LYS A 509 -12.15 3.51 52.97
CA LYS A 509 -13.21 2.49 52.73
C LYS A 509 -14.32 2.49 53.79
N GLN A 510 -13.98 2.75 55.02
CA GLN A 510 -14.97 2.87 56.13
C GLN A 510 -15.93 4.05 55.97
N GLN A 511 -15.55 5.08 55.21
CA GLN A 511 -16.39 6.22 54.86
C GLN A 511 -17.34 5.95 53.69
N MET A 512 -17.15 4.82 52.97
CA MET A 512 -18.03 4.43 51.85
C MET A 512 -19.29 3.74 52.37
N ASP A 513 -20.40 3.98 51.67
CA ASP A 513 -21.65 3.28 51.91
C ASP A 513 -21.53 1.77 51.69
N SER A 514 -22.14 0.98 52.57
CA SER A 514 -22.08 -0.50 52.53
C SER A 514 -22.67 -1.10 51.22
N GLU A 515 -23.62 -0.42 50.57
CA GLU A 515 -24.18 -0.82 49.28
C GLU A 515 -23.16 -0.62 48.12
N SER A 516 -22.46 0.52 48.13
CA SER A 516 -21.41 0.81 47.12
C SER A 516 -20.25 -0.18 47.19
N VAL A 517 -19.84 -0.59 48.41
CA VAL A 517 -18.78 -1.60 48.59
C VAL A 517 -19.21 -2.97 48.04
N ARG A 518 -20.43 -3.41 48.36
CA ARG A 518 -20.99 -4.69 47.85
C ARG A 518 -21.11 -4.68 46.34
N PHE A 519 -21.52 -3.57 45.74
CA PHE A 519 -21.62 -3.43 44.28
C PHE A 519 -20.24 -3.55 43.59
N GLU A 520 -19.22 -2.89 44.10
CA GLU A 520 -17.85 -2.98 43.59
C GLU A 520 -17.24 -4.41 43.73
N ASP A 521 -17.59 -5.14 44.80
CA ASP A 521 -17.18 -6.55 45.01
C ASP A 521 -17.84 -7.47 43.96
N VAL A 522 -19.11 -7.28 43.66
CA VAL A 522 -19.82 -8.03 42.61
C VAL A 522 -19.18 -7.78 41.24
N LEU A 523 -18.89 -6.50 40.94
CA LEU A 523 -18.21 -6.14 39.67
C LEU A 523 -16.85 -6.80 39.56
N THR A 524 -16.10 -6.88 40.66
CA THR A 524 -14.78 -7.53 40.71
C THR A 524 -14.89 -9.01 40.38
N GLN A 525 -15.84 -9.72 40.97
CA GLN A 525 -16.10 -11.14 40.70
C GLN A 525 -16.55 -11.39 39.25
N LEU A 526 -17.38 -10.51 38.69
CA LEU A 526 -17.86 -10.56 37.33
C LEU A 526 -16.70 -10.41 36.34
N GLU A 527 -15.82 -9.47 36.58
CA GLU A 527 -14.65 -9.22 35.74
C GLU A 527 -13.64 -10.37 35.77
N GLU A 528 -13.38 -10.97 36.95
CA GLU A 528 -12.53 -12.14 37.08
C GLU A 528 -13.11 -13.36 36.32
N LYS A 529 -14.43 -13.61 36.44
CA LYS A 529 -15.08 -14.67 35.69
C LYS A 529 -15.00 -14.46 34.19
N ARG A 530 -15.22 -13.23 33.72
CA ARG A 530 -15.10 -12.87 32.31
C ARG A 530 -13.67 -13.09 31.79
N GLN A 531 -12.66 -12.61 32.51
CA GLN A 531 -11.27 -12.80 32.10
C GLN A 531 -10.89 -14.27 31.98
N ARG A 532 -11.41 -15.14 32.87
CA ARG A 532 -11.23 -16.59 32.79
C ARG A 532 -11.91 -17.16 31.55
N LEU A 533 -13.15 -16.74 31.27
CA LEU A 533 -13.88 -17.17 30.06
C LEU A 533 -13.18 -16.71 28.78
N GLU A 534 -12.72 -15.46 28.71
CA GLU A 534 -12.02 -14.90 27.55
C GLU A 534 -10.70 -15.66 27.30
N LYS A 535 -9.93 -15.97 28.34
CA LYS A 535 -8.72 -16.78 28.23
C LYS A 535 -9.04 -18.19 27.69
N ALA A 536 -10.07 -18.83 28.24
CA ALA A 536 -10.50 -20.17 27.79
C ALA A 536 -11.00 -20.15 26.34
N GLN A 537 -11.73 -19.11 25.93
CA GLN A 537 -12.22 -18.93 24.56
C GLN A 537 -11.08 -18.68 23.56
N ASN A 538 -10.12 -17.81 23.94
CA ASN A 538 -8.94 -17.56 23.11
C ASN A 538 -8.07 -18.81 22.94
N GLU A 539 -7.93 -19.61 23.99
CA GLU A 539 -7.23 -20.90 23.93
C GLU A 539 -7.97 -21.91 23.05
N ALA A 540 -9.30 -21.99 23.19
CA ALA A 540 -10.14 -22.84 22.35
C ALA A 540 -10.06 -22.41 20.86
N ASN A 541 -10.13 -21.12 20.55
CA ASN A 541 -10.00 -20.59 19.19
C ASN A 541 -8.60 -20.89 18.59
N ARG A 542 -7.54 -20.74 19.39
CA ARG A 542 -6.18 -21.09 18.98
C ARG A 542 -6.02 -22.56 18.65
N LEU A 543 -6.58 -23.44 19.50
CA LEU A 543 -6.59 -24.87 19.26
C LEU A 543 -7.40 -25.25 18.02
N TRP A 544 -8.50 -24.53 17.79
CA TRP A 544 -9.35 -24.74 16.60
C TRP A 544 -8.60 -24.35 15.32
N GLN A 545 -7.94 -23.21 15.29
CA GLN A 545 -7.11 -22.78 14.16
C GLN A 545 -5.95 -23.75 13.90
N GLN A 546 -5.27 -24.22 14.94
CA GLN A 546 -4.23 -25.24 14.80
C GLN A 546 -4.77 -26.54 14.20
N ARG A 547 -5.93 -27.00 14.65
CA ARG A 547 -6.59 -28.19 14.09
C ARG A 547 -6.97 -28.03 12.62
N GLU A 548 -7.46 -26.86 12.24
CA GLU A 548 -7.83 -26.57 10.86
C GLU A 548 -6.60 -26.52 9.95
N GLU A 549 -5.53 -25.93 10.43
CA GLU A 549 -4.25 -25.89 9.72
C GLU A 549 -3.62 -27.28 9.57
N ASP A 550 -3.67 -28.09 10.63
CA ASP A 550 -3.18 -29.46 10.60
C ASP A 550 -4.03 -30.34 9.69
N ALA A 551 -5.34 -30.17 9.69
CA ALA A 551 -6.25 -30.86 8.78
C ALA A 551 -5.99 -30.47 7.31
N ARG A 552 -5.70 -29.20 7.02
CA ARG A 552 -5.31 -28.72 5.68
C ARG A 552 -3.97 -29.33 5.24
N LYS A 553 -2.98 -29.34 6.11
CA LYS A 553 -1.68 -29.99 5.84
C LYS A 553 -1.85 -31.50 5.59
N ALA A 554 -2.68 -32.17 6.38
CA ALA A 554 -2.95 -33.59 6.20
C ALA A 554 -3.66 -33.90 4.86
N ARG A 555 -4.55 -33.02 4.38
CA ARG A 555 -5.17 -33.14 3.04
C ARG A 555 -4.14 -32.98 1.92
N THR A 556 -3.31 -31.97 1.99
CA THR A 556 -2.24 -31.74 0.98
C THR A 556 -1.23 -32.89 0.95
N TYR A 557 -0.84 -33.43 2.10
CA TYR A 557 0.04 -34.61 2.15
C TYR A 557 -0.63 -35.88 1.55
N ARG A 558 -1.93 -36.07 1.78
CA ARG A 558 -2.65 -37.20 1.14
C ARG A 558 -2.70 -37.08 -0.38
N GLU A 559 -3.02 -35.89 -0.87
CA GLU A 559 -3.04 -35.64 -2.32
C GLU A 559 -1.64 -35.81 -2.98
N GLN A 560 -0.58 -35.37 -2.30
CA GLN A 560 0.79 -35.59 -2.76
C GLN A 560 1.17 -37.07 -2.76
N MET A 561 0.78 -37.81 -1.73
CA MET A 561 1.01 -39.26 -1.63
C MET A 561 0.25 -40.03 -2.71
N GLU A 562 -1.02 -39.67 -2.97
CA GLU A 562 -1.78 -40.30 -4.05
C GLU A 562 -1.18 -40.02 -5.42
N ARG A 563 -0.78 -38.77 -5.73
CA ARG A 563 -0.08 -38.43 -6.97
C ARG A 563 1.26 -39.15 -7.10
N ALA A 564 2.03 -39.25 -6.02
CA ALA A 564 3.30 -39.99 -6.03
C ALA A 564 3.07 -41.48 -6.27
N LYS A 565 2.01 -42.06 -5.70
CA LYS A 565 1.62 -43.47 -5.91
C LYS A 565 1.18 -43.75 -7.36
N GLU A 566 0.36 -42.87 -7.94
CA GLU A 566 -0.04 -42.93 -9.35
C GLU A 566 1.15 -42.80 -10.30
N ASN A 567 2.04 -41.84 -10.04
CA ASN A 567 3.26 -41.65 -10.84
C ASN A 567 4.21 -42.85 -10.75
N ALA A 568 4.38 -43.42 -9.56
CA ALA A 568 5.16 -44.65 -9.36
C ALA A 568 4.57 -45.86 -10.09
N ARG A 569 3.22 -46.02 -10.04
CA ARG A 569 2.50 -47.06 -10.77
C ARG A 569 2.63 -46.90 -12.29
N ALA A 570 2.42 -45.65 -12.82
CA ALA A 570 2.56 -45.35 -14.25
C ALA A 570 3.99 -45.63 -14.73
N LYS A 571 5.03 -45.24 -13.95
CA LYS A 571 6.43 -45.57 -14.26
C LYS A 571 6.69 -47.07 -14.25
N GLY A 572 6.13 -47.83 -13.27
CA GLY A 572 6.25 -49.26 -13.20
C GLY A 572 5.59 -49.97 -14.40
N GLU A 573 4.40 -49.55 -14.78
CA GLU A 573 3.71 -50.07 -15.99
C GLU A 573 4.44 -49.75 -17.29
N ALA A 574 5.00 -48.53 -17.41
CA ALA A 574 5.81 -48.14 -18.59
C ALA A 574 7.09 -48.98 -18.69
N GLU A 575 7.79 -49.22 -17.57
CA GLU A 575 9.00 -50.04 -17.56
C GLU A 575 8.68 -51.52 -17.83
N ALA A 576 7.58 -52.04 -17.29
CA ALA A 576 7.13 -53.40 -17.58
C ALA A 576 6.81 -53.59 -19.08
N ARG A 577 6.12 -52.63 -19.73
CA ARG A 577 5.87 -52.60 -21.17
C ARG A 577 7.17 -52.60 -21.96
N ARG A 578 8.15 -51.77 -21.57
CA ARG A 578 9.46 -51.71 -22.21
C ARG A 578 10.21 -53.02 -22.17
N ILE A 579 10.20 -53.69 -21.02
CA ILE A 579 10.84 -55.03 -20.86
C ILE A 579 10.17 -56.09 -21.75
N VAL A 580 8.83 -56.14 -21.77
CA VAL A 580 8.07 -57.05 -22.61
C VAL A 580 8.34 -56.81 -24.11
N GLU A 581 8.35 -55.57 -24.54
CA GLU A 581 8.66 -55.20 -25.97
C GLU A 581 10.09 -55.57 -26.35
N GLN A 582 11.06 -55.35 -25.45
CA GLN A 582 12.44 -55.73 -25.65
C GLN A 582 12.60 -57.26 -25.76
N ALA A 583 11.90 -58.04 -24.89
CA ALA A 583 11.85 -59.50 -24.97
C ALA A 583 11.23 -59.99 -26.29
N ARG A 584 10.15 -59.35 -26.74
CA ARG A 584 9.50 -59.64 -28.02
C ARG A 584 10.43 -59.41 -29.20
N MET A 585 11.10 -58.30 -29.26
CA MET A 585 12.08 -57.97 -30.34
C MET A 585 13.21 -59.02 -30.37
N GLN A 586 13.75 -59.38 -29.20
CA GLN A 586 14.79 -60.41 -29.13
C GLN A 586 14.28 -61.79 -29.57
N THR A 587 13.04 -62.15 -29.22
CA THR A 587 12.41 -63.40 -29.68
C THR A 587 12.19 -63.40 -31.18
N GLU A 588 11.73 -62.30 -31.79
CA GLU A 588 11.58 -62.19 -33.23
C GLU A 588 12.94 -62.29 -33.98
N THR A 589 14.01 -61.72 -33.39
CA THR A 589 15.36 -61.83 -33.96
C THR A 589 15.83 -63.30 -33.93
N ILE A 590 15.59 -64.01 -32.83
CA ILE A 590 15.94 -65.43 -32.71
C ILE A 590 15.13 -66.29 -33.70
N PHE A 591 13.84 -66.02 -33.92
CA PHE A 591 13.04 -66.71 -34.91
C PHE A 591 13.52 -66.42 -36.33
N ALA A 592 13.92 -65.20 -36.68
CA ALA A 592 14.48 -64.87 -37.98
C ALA A 592 15.82 -65.58 -38.23
N GLU A 593 16.68 -65.70 -37.20
CA GLU A 593 17.90 -66.47 -37.27
C GLU A 593 17.65 -67.99 -37.48
N LEU A 594 16.65 -68.57 -36.81
CA LEU A 594 16.22 -69.95 -36.98
C LEU A 594 15.66 -70.21 -38.38
N ASP A 595 14.88 -69.27 -38.94
CA ASP A 595 14.36 -69.46 -40.31
C ASP A 595 15.47 -69.25 -41.39
N ALA A 596 16.45 -68.40 -41.15
CA ALA A 596 17.65 -68.33 -42.00
C ALA A 596 18.45 -69.63 -41.98
N LEU A 597 18.61 -70.24 -40.85
CA LEU A 597 19.26 -71.55 -40.68
C LEU A 597 18.51 -72.68 -41.39
N ARG A 598 17.19 -72.74 -41.28
CA ARG A 598 16.34 -73.74 -41.99
C ARG A 598 16.49 -73.59 -43.52
N LYS A 599 16.61 -72.39 -44.05
CA LYS A 599 16.85 -72.11 -45.47
C LYS A 599 18.29 -72.47 -45.89
N GLN A 600 19.24 -72.40 -45.02
CA GLN A 600 20.63 -72.80 -45.26
C GLN A 600 20.79 -74.34 -45.23
N GLN A 601 20.07 -75.01 -44.31
CA GLN A 601 20.07 -76.51 -44.19
C GLN A 601 19.52 -77.16 -45.45
N ALA A 602 18.61 -76.50 -46.16
CA ALA A 602 18.11 -77.04 -47.45
C ALA A 602 19.08 -76.96 -48.63
N LYS A 603 20.26 -76.34 -48.43
CA LYS A 603 21.25 -76.11 -49.48
C LYS A 603 22.67 -76.68 -49.30
N SER A 604 23.05 -77.16 -48.10
CA SER A 604 24.41 -77.71 -47.91
C SER A 604 24.49 -78.60 -46.66
N ALA A 605 25.00 -79.83 -46.85
CA ALA A 605 25.31 -80.74 -45.74
C ALA A 605 26.67 -80.29 -45.07
N ASN A 606 26.60 -79.45 -44.09
CA ASN A 606 27.71 -79.10 -43.22
C ASN A 606 27.31 -79.03 -41.74
N HIS A 607 27.57 -80.03 -40.94
CA HIS A 607 27.22 -80.19 -39.57
C HIS A 607 27.84 -79.16 -38.59
N GLN A 608 28.93 -78.55 -39.01
CA GLN A 608 29.72 -77.62 -38.19
C GLN A 608 29.02 -76.20 -38.06
N SER A 609 28.50 -75.70 -39.14
CA SER A 609 27.78 -74.41 -39.14
C SER A 609 26.48 -74.43 -38.33
N LEU A 610 25.86 -75.64 -38.23
CA LEU A 610 24.66 -75.86 -37.48
C LEU A 610 24.89 -75.78 -35.96
N ASN A 611 26.05 -76.28 -35.53
CA ASN A 611 26.43 -76.25 -34.11
C ASN A 611 26.84 -74.83 -33.63
N ASP A 612 27.54 -74.13 -34.49
CA ASP A 612 27.93 -72.71 -34.26
C ASP A 612 26.68 -71.82 -34.20
N ALA A 613 25.71 -72.07 -35.09
CA ALA A 613 24.44 -71.27 -35.00
C ALA A 613 23.57 -71.64 -33.80
N LYS A 614 23.53 -72.94 -33.41
CA LYS A 614 22.87 -73.33 -32.15
C LYS A 614 23.55 -72.71 -30.91
N ALA A 615 24.83 -72.56 -30.92
CA ALA A 615 25.62 -71.93 -29.89
C ALA A 615 25.35 -70.40 -29.84
N ALA A 616 25.17 -69.76 -31.01
CA ALA A 616 24.81 -68.32 -31.11
C ALA A 616 23.42 -68.07 -30.59
N ILE A 617 22.42 -68.90 -31.00
CA ILE A 617 21.03 -68.79 -30.48
C ILE A 617 20.99 -69.01 -28.99
N ARG A 618 21.74 -70.01 -28.46
CA ARG A 618 21.79 -70.23 -27.01
C ARG A 618 22.43 -69.05 -26.25
N ARG A 619 23.41 -68.39 -26.84
CA ARG A 619 24.01 -67.15 -26.28
C ARG A 619 22.99 -66.02 -26.25
N SER A 620 22.29 -65.77 -27.38
CA SER A 620 21.25 -64.74 -27.43
C SER A 620 20.10 -65.02 -26.46
N LEU A 621 19.68 -66.27 -26.28
CA LEU A 621 18.67 -66.67 -25.31
C LEU A 621 19.14 -66.48 -23.85
N ASN A 622 20.41 -66.82 -23.57
CA ASN A 622 21.02 -66.54 -22.26
C ASN A 622 21.18 -65.05 -21.97
N GLU A 623 21.63 -64.27 -22.97
CA GLU A 623 21.72 -62.81 -22.87
C GLU A 623 20.35 -62.18 -22.68
N ALA A 624 19.29 -62.65 -23.33
CA ALA A 624 17.93 -62.24 -23.11
C ALA A 624 17.40 -62.62 -21.69
N HIS A 625 17.75 -63.84 -21.25
CA HIS A 625 17.41 -64.30 -19.90
C HIS A 625 18.16 -63.49 -18.83
N ASP A 626 19.47 -63.27 -19.03
CA ASP A 626 20.27 -62.50 -18.09
C ASP A 626 19.84 -61.00 -18.04
N ALA A 627 19.39 -60.42 -19.15
CA ALA A 627 18.84 -59.05 -19.21
C ALA A 627 17.47 -58.96 -18.49
N LEU A 628 16.63 -60.01 -18.50
CA LEU A 628 15.38 -60.07 -17.77
C LEU A 628 15.58 -60.27 -16.26
N TYR A 629 16.65 -60.98 -15.88
CA TYR A 629 16.94 -61.32 -14.47
C TYR A 629 18.13 -60.59 -13.85
N ALA A 630 18.86 -59.77 -14.61
CA ALA A 630 20.00 -58.99 -14.09
C ALA A 630 19.67 -57.99 -12.99
N ARG A 631 18.37 -57.80 -12.69
CA ARG A 631 17.91 -56.97 -11.59
C ARG A 631 17.65 -57.68 -10.28
N GLU A 632 17.74 -58.99 -10.20
CA GLU A 632 17.61 -59.73 -8.94
C GLU A 632 18.93 -59.93 -8.15
N LYS A 633 20.07 -59.50 -8.69
CA LYS A 633 21.39 -59.73 -8.06
C LYS A 633 22.13 -58.49 -7.58
N GLU A 634 21.44 -57.35 -7.36
CA GLU A 634 22.00 -56.28 -6.51
C GLU A 634 21.42 -56.32 -5.12
N THR A 635 21.47 -57.45 -4.49
CA THR A 635 21.51 -57.56 -3.02
C THR A 635 22.99 -57.45 -2.61
N GLU A 636 23.52 -56.23 -2.54
CA GLU A 636 24.71 -56.02 -1.75
C GLU A 636 24.47 -56.43 -0.32
N GLU A 637 25.27 -57.38 0.18
CA GLU A 637 25.37 -57.65 1.61
C GLU A 637 25.82 -56.39 2.33
N LEU A 638 24.87 -55.67 2.94
CA LEU A 638 25.13 -54.46 3.66
C LEU A 638 25.75 -54.81 5.00
N THR A 639 27.07 -54.79 5.08
CA THR A 639 27.79 -54.83 6.37
C THR A 639 27.64 -53.46 7.06
N PRO A 640 27.00 -53.38 8.23
CA PRO A 640 26.88 -52.14 8.95
C PRO A 640 28.27 -51.64 9.38
N THR A 641 28.57 -50.38 9.21
CA THR A 641 29.84 -49.77 9.53
C THR A 641 30.17 -49.72 11.03
N ARG A 642 29.19 -50.01 11.90
CA ARG A 642 29.30 -50.19 13.33
C ARG A 642 28.14 -51.08 13.86
N PRO A 643 28.26 -51.63 15.08
CA PRO A 643 27.14 -52.38 15.71
C PRO A 643 25.89 -51.50 15.83
N ILE A 644 24.76 -52.06 15.43
CA ILE A 644 23.45 -51.37 15.48
C ILE A 644 22.96 -51.37 16.93
N ALA A 645 22.56 -50.22 17.45
CA ALA A 645 22.09 -49.99 18.80
C ALA A 645 20.59 -49.68 18.85
N VAL A 646 19.99 -49.85 20.03
CA VAL A 646 18.60 -49.47 20.28
C VAL A 646 18.43 -47.97 20.11
N GLY A 647 17.42 -47.54 19.28
CA GLY A 647 17.14 -46.16 18.93
C GLY A 647 17.72 -45.72 17.58
N ASP A 648 18.58 -46.53 16.95
CA ASP A 648 19.08 -46.25 15.59
C ASP A 648 17.95 -46.39 14.56
N MET A 649 18.06 -45.56 13.49
CA MET A 649 17.16 -45.65 12.36
C MET A 649 17.83 -46.46 11.25
N VAL A 650 17.17 -47.52 10.80
CA VAL A 650 17.66 -48.48 9.82
C VAL A 650 16.68 -48.58 8.63
N GLU A 651 17.19 -48.88 7.47
CA GLU A 651 16.41 -49.14 6.25
C GLU A 651 16.49 -50.65 5.91
N LEU A 652 15.32 -51.25 5.61
CA LEU A 652 15.26 -52.67 5.24
C LEU A 652 15.70 -52.90 3.81
N SER A 653 16.52 -53.92 3.61
CA SER A 653 16.91 -54.41 2.28
C SER A 653 15.68 -54.89 1.52
N GLY A 654 15.38 -54.34 0.34
CA GLY A 654 14.26 -54.72 -0.53
C GLY A 654 12.98 -53.88 -0.36
N VAL A 655 12.84 -53.07 0.71
CA VAL A 655 11.73 -52.13 0.90
C VAL A 655 12.33 -50.85 1.48
N ARG A 656 12.33 -49.77 0.75
CA ARG A 656 12.88 -48.45 1.18
C ARG A 656 11.99 -47.81 2.28
N THR A 657 11.89 -48.52 3.41
CA THR A 657 11.10 -48.05 4.57
C THR A 657 12.03 -47.95 5.76
N ALA A 658 12.15 -46.73 6.31
CA ALA A 658 12.93 -46.48 7.51
C ALA A 658 12.20 -47.05 8.73
N ALA A 659 12.92 -47.78 9.59
CA ALA A 659 12.43 -48.36 10.82
C ALA A 659 13.37 -48.05 11.99
N THR A 660 12.80 -47.86 13.18
CA THR A 660 13.58 -47.60 14.40
C THR A 660 13.84 -48.91 15.13
N VAL A 661 15.08 -49.11 15.56
CA VAL A 661 15.45 -50.31 16.37
C VAL A 661 14.92 -50.16 17.79
N LEU A 662 14.00 -51.03 18.17
CA LEU A 662 13.41 -51.06 19.50
C LEU A 662 14.21 -51.93 20.48
N ASN A 663 14.77 -53.03 19.99
CA ASN A 663 15.57 -53.93 20.82
C ASN A 663 16.54 -54.73 19.94
N VAL A 664 17.67 -55.15 20.54
CA VAL A 664 18.62 -56.10 19.99
C VAL A 664 18.51 -57.35 20.82
N ASN A 665 18.02 -58.45 20.26
CA ASN A 665 17.82 -59.69 20.98
C ASN A 665 19.15 -60.40 21.25
N SER A 666 19.17 -61.35 22.19
CA SER A 666 20.31 -62.17 22.60
C SER A 666 20.88 -63.07 21.48
N ASP A 667 20.10 -63.33 20.43
CA ASP A 667 20.48 -64.07 19.21
C ASP A 667 21.05 -63.16 18.11
N GLY A 668 21.23 -61.85 18.38
CA GLY A 668 21.68 -60.88 17.44
C GLY A 668 20.65 -60.35 16.44
N SER A 669 19.39 -60.79 16.53
CA SER A 669 18.30 -60.28 15.71
C SER A 669 17.80 -58.90 16.22
N LEU A 670 17.34 -58.06 15.29
CA LEU A 670 16.90 -56.70 15.59
C LEU A 670 15.38 -56.63 15.56
N LEU A 671 14.77 -56.16 16.65
CA LEU A 671 13.35 -55.81 16.67
C LEU A 671 13.16 -54.38 16.19
N LEU A 672 12.52 -54.26 15.04
CA LEU A 672 12.30 -52.98 14.36
C LEU A 672 10.85 -52.55 14.44
N GLN A 673 10.63 -51.23 14.47
CA GLN A 673 9.32 -50.61 14.32
C GLN A 673 9.28 -49.72 13.06
N ALA A 674 8.45 -50.14 12.11
CA ALA A 674 8.14 -49.39 10.91
C ALA A 674 6.69 -48.91 10.97
N GLY A 675 6.48 -47.66 11.36
CA GLY A 675 5.13 -47.12 11.62
C GLY A 675 4.42 -47.83 12.76
N LYS A 676 3.32 -48.54 12.50
CA LYS A 676 2.56 -49.34 13.50
C LYS A 676 2.95 -50.82 13.54
N MET A 677 3.82 -51.28 12.61
CA MET A 677 4.23 -52.67 12.54
C MET A 677 5.56 -52.90 13.25
N LYS A 678 5.65 -53.99 14.00
CA LYS A 678 6.88 -54.49 14.62
C LYS A 678 7.32 -55.74 13.87
N MET A 679 8.59 -55.87 13.56
CA MET A 679 9.17 -57.00 12.84
C MET A 679 10.56 -57.33 13.38
N THR A 680 10.93 -58.60 13.33
CA THR A 680 12.28 -59.06 13.71
C THR A 680 13.06 -59.44 12.45
N VAL A 681 14.27 -58.84 12.30
CA VAL A 681 15.13 -59.02 11.11
C VAL A 681 16.57 -59.27 11.54
N LYS A 682 17.36 -59.93 10.66
CA LYS A 682 18.78 -60.16 10.90
C LYS A 682 19.59 -58.85 10.57
N PRO A 683 20.73 -58.64 11.25
CA PRO A 683 21.54 -57.41 11.04
C PRO A 683 22.03 -57.21 9.58
N GLY A 684 22.25 -58.28 8.81
CA GLY A 684 22.66 -58.21 7.40
C GLY A 684 21.55 -57.81 6.40
N GLN A 685 20.31 -57.63 6.90
CA GLN A 685 19.15 -57.25 6.09
C GLN A 685 18.76 -55.77 6.25
N VAL A 686 19.55 -54.99 7.00
CA VAL A 686 19.29 -53.59 7.31
C VAL A 686 20.54 -52.74 7.12
N ARG A 687 20.29 -51.53 6.65
CA ARG A 687 21.31 -50.49 6.52
C ARG A 687 21.08 -49.40 7.56
N LEU A 688 22.14 -48.98 8.26
CA LEU A 688 22.08 -47.87 9.20
C LEU A 688 21.88 -46.56 8.42
N VAL A 689 20.86 -45.79 8.74
CA VAL A 689 20.53 -44.48 8.13
C VAL A 689 20.97 -43.33 9.02
N GLU A 690 20.56 -43.36 10.29
CA GLU A 690 20.95 -42.32 11.29
C GLU A 690 21.18 -43.03 12.65
N SER A 691 22.19 -42.57 13.40
CA SER A 691 22.45 -43.07 14.74
C SER A 691 21.49 -42.45 15.78
N ALA A 692 21.27 -43.12 16.88
CA ALA A 692 20.46 -42.60 18.00
C ALA A 692 21.02 -41.25 18.53
N GLU A 693 22.34 -41.09 18.51
CA GLU A 693 23.03 -39.85 18.93
C GLU A 693 22.81 -38.69 17.93
N GLU A 694 22.77 -38.99 16.63
CA GLU A 694 22.48 -37.99 15.58
C GLU A 694 21.03 -37.55 15.64
N ILE A 695 20.10 -38.49 15.88
CA ILE A 695 18.69 -38.17 16.06
C ILE A 695 18.49 -37.28 17.30
N GLU A 696 19.19 -37.54 18.39
CA GLU A 696 19.11 -36.72 19.60
C GLU A 696 19.76 -35.35 19.42
N LYS A 697 20.90 -35.24 18.70
CA LYS A 697 21.50 -33.98 18.32
C LYS A 697 20.58 -33.15 17.41
N ARG A 698 19.94 -33.80 16.44
CA ARG A 698 18.98 -33.14 15.54
C ARG A 698 17.71 -32.72 16.27
N LYS A 699 17.20 -33.49 17.25
CA LYS A 699 16.09 -33.05 18.12
C LYS A 699 16.48 -31.85 18.99
N LYS A 700 17.70 -31.82 19.55
CA LYS A 700 18.23 -30.67 20.33
C LYS A 700 18.46 -29.45 19.47
N LEU A 701 18.96 -29.61 18.23
CA LEU A 701 19.09 -28.50 17.26
C LEU A 701 17.72 -27.95 16.82
N ASN A 702 16.74 -28.85 16.52
CA ASN A 702 15.39 -28.46 16.13
C ASN A 702 14.63 -27.80 17.29
N ALA A 703 14.84 -28.26 18.54
CA ALA A 703 14.29 -27.61 19.73
C ALA A 703 14.92 -26.23 20.01
N ALA A 704 16.21 -26.08 19.70
CA ALA A 704 16.90 -24.79 19.79
C ALA A 704 16.52 -23.82 18.67
N SER A 705 16.29 -24.34 17.45
CA SER A 705 15.76 -23.55 16.32
C SER A 705 14.29 -23.18 16.51
N GLN A 706 13.45 -24.07 17.08
CA GLN A 706 12.07 -23.73 17.46
C GLN A 706 12.00 -22.69 18.59
N ARG A 707 12.92 -22.70 19.54
CA ARG A 707 13.04 -21.62 20.54
C ARG A 707 13.54 -20.30 19.97
N LYS A 708 14.41 -20.30 18.92
CA LYS A 708 14.79 -19.11 18.17
C LYS A 708 13.68 -18.63 17.22
N GLN A 709 12.93 -19.53 16.60
CA GLN A 709 11.80 -19.18 15.74
C GLN A 709 10.58 -18.63 16.49
N ALA A 710 10.39 -19.05 17.76
CA ALA A 710 9.36 -18.47 18.61
C ALA A 710 9.64 -17.03 19.07
N ALA A 711 10.89 -16.56 18.93
CA ALA A 711 11.29 -15.18 19.22
C ALA A 711 11.26 -14.25 17.98
N THR A 712 10.98 -14.78 16.78
CA THR A 712 11.04 -14.03 15.52
C THR A 712 9.81 -14.33 14.63
N GLN A 713 8.66 -14.67 15.22
CA GLN A 713 7.39 -14.64 14.47
C GLN A 713 6.86 -13.22 14.43
N ILE A 714 7.46 -12.40 13.55
CA ILE A 714 6.78 -11.28 12.93
C ILE A 714 5.81 -11.89 11.91
N ASN A 715 4.52 -11.65 12.11
CA ASN A 715 3.43 -12.07 11.24
C ASN A 715 3.71 -11.68 9.78
N LEU A 716 4.10 -12.63 8.96
CA LEU A 716 4.10 -12.51 7.50
C LEU A 716 2.77 -13.08 6.97
N THR A 717 1.76 -12.24 6.93
CA THR A 717 0.69 -12.39 5.94
C THR A 717 1.27 -12.08 4.55
N PRO A 718 0.92 -12.79 3.46
CA PRO A 718 1.48 -12.56 2.13
C PRO A 718 0.86 -11.32 1.50
N ARG A 719 1.39 -10.14 1.86
CA ARG A 719 1.28 -8.90 1.10
C ARG A 719 2.71 -8.51 0.77
N ALA A 720 3.11 -8.68 -0.49
CA ALA A 720 4.37 -8.14 -0.96
C ALA A 720 4.28 -6.62 -0.84
N ALA A 721 4.92 -6.07 0.18
CA ALA A 721 5.12 -4.62 0.29
C ALA A 721 5.96 -4.17 -0.91
N THR A 722 5.73 -2.98 -1.43
CA THR A 722 6.53 -2.39 -2.51
C THR A 722 7.92 -1.96 -2.05
N GLU A 723 8.17 -1.97 -0.73
CA GLU A 723 9.42 -1.57 -0.09
C GLU A 723 9.85 -2.59 0.94
N LEU A 724 11.15 -2.89 0.95
CA LEU A 724 11.80 -3.75 1.94
C LEU A 724 12.91 -2.98 2.66
N ASP A 725 12.84 -2.86 3.96
CA ASP A 725 13.88 -2.24 4.79
C ASP A 725 14.78 -3.32 5.40
N ILE A 726 16.06 -3.31 5.03
CA ILE A 726 17.08 -4.26 5.51
C ILE A 726 18.14 -3.58 6.36
N ARG A 727 17.92 -2.36 6.81
CA ARG A 727 18.87 -1.64 7.66
C ARG A 727 19.05 -2.36 9.01
N GLY A 728 20.27 -2.55 9.42
CA GLY A 728 20.62 -3.23 10.68
C GLY A 728 20.72 -4.75 10.61
N LEU A 729 20.48 -5.37 9.44
CA LEU A 729 20.73 -6.79 9.23
C LEU A 729 22.22 -7.07 8.95
N GLU A 730 22.66 -8.29 9.25
CA GLU A 730 23.97 -8.79 8.80
C GLU A 730 23.92 -9.17 7.29
N THR A 731 25.08 -9.12 6.62
CA THR A 731 25.15 -9.25 5.15
C THR A 731 24.54 -10.56 4.62
N LEU A 732 24.81 -11.69 5.27
CA LEU A 732 24.26 -13.01 4.90
C LEU A 732 22.75 -13.12 5.18
N GLU A 733 22.28 -12.50 6.23
CA GLU A 733 20.87 -12.46 6.57
C GLU A 733 20.08 -11.57 5.59
N ALA A 734 20.67 -10.42 5.22
CA ALA A 734 20.08 -9.51 4.25
C ALA A 734 19.94 -10.15 2.85
N GLU A 735 20.92 -10.94 2.38
CA GLU A 735 20.84 -11.67 1.11
C GLU A 735 19.64 -12.62 1.10
N SER A 736 19.46 -13.43 2.14
CA SER A 736 18.34 -14.38 2.24
C SER A 736 16.97 -13.67 2.32
N VAL A 737 16.87 -12.56 3.05
CA VAL A 737 15.65 -11.77 3.17
C VAL A 737 15.27 -11.13 1.84
N VAL A 738 16.26 -10.57 1.12
CA VAL A 738 16.03 -9.94 -0.19
C VAL A 738 15.68 -10.98 -1.25
N GLU A 739 16.28 -12.17 -1.25
CA GLU A 739 15.95 -13.24 -2.20
C GLU A 739 14.49 -13.68 -2.03
N ASN A 740 14.06 -13.97 -0.80
CA ASN A 740 12.68 -14.33 -0.49
C ASN A 740 11.69 -13.21 -0.84
N TYR A 741 12.09 -11.95 -0.64
CA TYR A 741 11.26 -10.80 -0.97
C TYR A 741 11.10 -10.62 -2.49
N ILE A 742 12.16 -10.78 -3.28
CA ILE A 742 12.12 -10.74 -4.74
C ILE A 742 11.20 -11.85 -5.27
N ASP A 743 11.29 -13.07 -4.74
CA ASP A 743 10.42 -14.17 -5.12
C ASP A 743 8.95 -13.87 -4.79
N ALA A 744 8.68 -13.34 -3.61
CA ALA A 744 7.33 -12.91 -3.22
C ALA A 744 6.80 -11.77 -4.10
N ALA A 745 7.65 -10.80 -4.46
CA ALA A 745 7.30 -9.68 -5.32
C ALA A 745 6.98 -10.14 -6.76
N VAL A 746 7.73 -11.09 -7.29
CA VAL A 746 7.46 -11.72 -8.60
C VAL A 746 6.15 -12.51 -8.57
N MET A 747 5.91 -13.28 -7.50
CA MET A 747 4.63 -14.00 -7.32
C MET A 747 3.44 -13.03 -7.21
N ALA A 748 3.66 -11.87 -6.61
CA ALA A 748 2.67 -10.79 -6.53
C ALA A 748 2.58 -9.94 -7.82
N LYS A 749 3.36 -10.27 -8.88
CA LYS A 749 3.42 -9.55 -10.17
C LYS A 749 3.70 -8.04 -10.03
N LEU A 750 4.56 -7.67 -9.08
CA LEU A 750 5.01 -6.27 -8.95
C LEU A 750 6.00 -5.95 -10.07
N GLY A 751 5.81 -4.82 -10.77
CA GLY A 751 6.71 -4.37 -11.84
C GLY A 751 8.04 -3.80 -11.31
N SER A 752 8.01 -3.22 -10.11
CA SER A 752 9.21 -2.69 -9.44
C SER A 752 9.07 -2.73 -7.92
N VAL A 753 10.20 -2.85 -7.24
CA VAL A 753 10.30 -2.86 -5.77
C VAL A 753 11.50 -2.04 -5.30
N THR A 754 11.43 -1.55 -4.07
CA THR A 754 12.43 -0.69 -3.45
C THR A 754 13.08 -1.41 -2.26
N ILE A 755 14.40 -1.45 -2.22
CA ILE A 755 15.18 -2.06 -1.13
C ILE A 755 15.96 -0.97 -0.40
N ILE A 756 15.67 -0.77 0.88
CA ILE A 756 16.29 0.26 1.72
C ILE A 756 17.42 -0.39 2.54
N HIS A 757 18.67 -0.10 2.17
CA HIS A 757 19.87 -0.62 2.84
C HIS A 757 20.65 0.45 3.63
N GLY A 758 20.27 1.73 3.52
CA GLY A 758 20.90 2.84 4.20
C GLY A 758 22.19 3.34 3.55
N LYS A 759 22.65 4.50 4.02
CA LYS A 759 23.87 5.19 3.52
C LYS A 759 25.16 4.82 4.28
N GLY A 760 25.16 3.75 5.15
CA GLY A 760 26.30 3.35 5.97
C GLY A 760 27.57 2.95 5.18
N THR A 761 28.34 1.98 5.68
CA THR A 761 29.63 1.52 5.07
C THR A 761 29.51 0.99 3.66
N GLY A 762 28.28 0.76 3.16
CA GLY A 762 28.00 0.25 1.82
C GLY A 762 28.11 -1.28 1.70
N ALA A 763 28.37 -2.01 2.77
CA ALA A 763 28.47 -3.47 2.76
C ALA A 763 27.15 -4.14 2.31
N LEU A 764 26.01 -3.75 2.91
CA LEU A 764 24.67 -4.25 2.54
C LEU A 764 24.34 -3.92 1.08
N ARG A 765 24.62 -2.70 0.64
CA ARG A 765 24.41 -2.29 -0.77
C ARG A 765 25.19 -3.18 -1.73
N LYS A 766 26.47 -3.46 -1.43
CA LYS A 766 27.33 -4.29 -2.28
C LYS A 766 26.79 -5.72 -2.38
N ALA A 767 26.44 -6.32 -1.24
CA ALA A 767 25.88 -7.67 -1.18
C ALA A 767 24.55 -7.77 -1.96
N VAL A 768 23.62 -6.83 -1.72
CA VAL A 768 22.34 -6.76 -2.45
C VAL A 768 22.56 -6.61 -3.95
N HIS A 769 23.45 -5.73 -4.40
CA HIS A 769 23.76 -5.56 -5.84
C HIS A 769 24.39 -6.81 -6.47
N GLU A 770 25.24 -7.55 -5.75
CA GLU A 770 25.81 -8.80 -6.25
C GLU A 770 24.74 -9.90 -6.37
N MET A 771 23.85 -9.99 -5.39
CA MET A 771 22.73 -10.93 -5.42
C MET A 771 21.75 -10.60 -6.56
N LEU A 772 21.34 -9.32 -6.71
CA LEU A 772 20.42 -8.88 -7.77
C LEU A 772 20.97 -9.14 -9.19
N LYS A 773 22.30 -9.04 -9.39
CA LYS A 773 22.95 -9.41 -10.68
C LYS A 773 22.82 -10.89 -11.03
N ARG A 774 22.73 -11.76 -10.03
CA ARG A 774 22.62 -13.23 -10.22
C ARG A 774 21.15 -13.68 -10.34
N SER A 775 20.19 -12.88 -9.89
CA SER A 775 18.77 -13.22 -9.91
C SER A 775 18.22 -13.17 -11.34
N ARG A 776 17.58 -14.27 -11.78
CA ARG A 776 16.90 -14.36 -13.08
C ARG A 776 15.60 -13.56 -13.14
N ALA A 777 15.04 -13.23 -11.99
CA ALA A 777 13.77 -12.51 -11.82
C ALA A 777 13.93 -10.99 -12.00
N VAL A 778 15.16 -10.47 -11.88
CA VAL A 778 15.47 -9.05 -11.99
C VAL A 778 15.74 -8.67 -13.45
N LYS A 779 15.06 -7.62 -13.91
CA LYS A 779 15.26 -7.03 -15.25
C LYS A 779 16.38 -5.99 -15.21
N SER A 780 16.28 -5.06 -14.27
CA SER A 780 17.29 -4.03 -14.03
C SER A 780 17.22 -3.53 -12.58
N PHE A 781 18.27 -2.90 -12.10
CA PHE A 781 18.25 -2.20 -10.82
C PHE A 781 19.13 -0.94 -10.87
N ARG A 782 18.76 0.07 -10.11
CA ARG A 782 19.46 1.35 -10.00
C ARG A 782 19.43 1.88 -8.55
N LEU A 783 20.31 2.80 -8.24
CA LEU A 783 20.17 3.60 -7.01
C LEU A 783 18.98 4.55 -7.10
N GLY A 784 18.42 4.89 -5.96
CA GLY A 784 17.35 5.86 -5.87
C GLY A 784 17.78 7.25 -6.38
N HIS A 785 16.86 7.99 -6.98
CA HIS A 785 17.04 9.40 -7.35
C HIS A 785 16.80 10.34 -6.16
N TYR A 786 17.02 11.63 -6.39
CA TYR A 786 16.70 12.66 -5.40
C TYR A 786 15.21 12.60 -5.03
N GLY A 787 14.92 12.43 -3.74
CA GLY A 787 13.56 12.16 -3.23
C GLY A 787 13.19 10.68 -3.03
N GLU A 788 13.90 9.72 -3.64
CA GLU A 788 13.70 8.26 -3.48
C GLU A 788 14.63 7.63 -2.43
N GLY A 789 15.44 8.42 -1.70
CA GLY A 789 16.42 7.92 -0.71
C GLY A 789 17.86 7.84 -1.24
N GLU A 790 18.12 8.23 -2.48
CA GLU A 790 19.46 8.36 -3.10
C GLU A 790 20.34 7.10 -2.96
N ALA A 791 21.61 7.27 -2.49
CA ALA A 791 22.55 6.18 -2.32
C ALA A 791 22.20 5.17 -1.18
N GLY A 792 21.14 5.44 -0.42
CA GLY A 792 20.66 4.54 0.65
C GLY A 792 19.61 3.53 0.20
N VAL A 793 19.19 3.58 -1.06
CA VAL A 793 18.09 2.79 -1.60
C VAL A 793 18.46 2.22 -2.96
N THR A 794 18.01 1.01 -3.24
CA THR A 794 18.10 0.37 -4.57
C THR A 794 16.69 0.07 -5.08
N VAL A 795 16.34 0.64 -6.23
CA VAL A 795 15.10 0.36 -6.96
C VAL A 795 15.38 -0.77 -7.95
N VAL A 796 14.56 -1.81 -7.89
CA VAL A 796 14.70 -3.05 -8.69
C VAL A 796 13.50 -3.19 -9.60
N GLU A 797 13.72 -3.30 -10.89
CA GLU A 797 12.69 -3.68 -11.87
C GLU A 797 12.67 -5.20 -12.04
N LEU A 798 11.50 -5.78 -11.90
CA LEU A 798 11.28 -7.22 -12.06
C LEU A 798 10.84 -7.54 -13.49
N LYS A 799 11.06 -8.79 -13.91
CA LYS A 799 10.68 -9.25 -15.27
C LYS A 799 9.21 -9.59 -15.36
#